data_6ebbc45f043c7a74f70da07eddedd7e5
#
_entry.id   6ebbc45f043c7a74f70da07eddedd7e5
#
_cell.length_a   1.000
_cell.length_b   1.000
_cell.length_c   1.000
_cell.angle_alpha   90.00
_cell.angle_beta   90.00
_cell.angle_gamma   90.00
#
_symmetry.space_group_name_H-M   'P 1'
#
loop_
_entity.id
_entity.type
_entity.pdbx_description
1 polymer ?
#
loop_
_entity_poly.entity_id
_entity_poly.type
_entity_poly.pdbx_seq_one_letter_code
_entity_poly.pdbx_strand_id
1 'polypeptide(L)'
;VTGTLSLGFGLDFPALYDRDGLVAVDSAFLAQLREADAALADRLAAARADPAALAPKDESGLLLALAPQLERFIAELFGIEEPLAVLQCRHEELAPIFAVKRQFVQRRAASRIPPEQARELDGPALERELRRHFGGRFDELTFATHVSRWLAAEADHAAEIDLALRYAAWALHSEAGREYARGGVLFKAPAKLDPQRLVVHATAFRLQGATAYRIDPAHLRRREGFALTDPGTALVGALDQANYCIWCHTQGKDSCSHGLTEKPSADAPDKVTYKKSAFGVTLAGCPLEEKISEFQTLKAGGHAIGALAVICVDNPMVAATGHRICNDCMKSCIYQKQDPVDIPQVETRTLRDVLSLPWGFEIYSLLTRWNPLNLRQPLPRARTGYRVLVVGMGPAGFSLAHHLMNHGHTVVGIDGLKIEPLPADLSGVRPDGARVAFAPIRDAMALYEPLDERLMAGFGGVAEYGITVRWDKNFLKLVRLLLERRAQFALYGGVRFGGTITLEDALGAASAGGFDFDHVALCMGAGKPTTLDIPNGLARGVRTASDFLMALQLTGAAAADSIANMQVRLPVVVVGGGLTAIDTATESLAYYVVQVEKFLDRYRRLARSIGEDAIRDRWDAEEREIAEEFLSHARAIHSERREASRAGRPARV
;
A
#
# COMPACT_ATOMS: atom_id res chain seq x y z
N VAL A 1 0.44 38.12 -6.65
CA VAL A 1 0.26 38.44 -5.22
C VAL A 1 0.39 37.14 -4.45
N THR A 2 1.62 36.82 -4.05
CA THR A 2 1.91 35.67 -3.17
C THR A 2 1.87 36.17 -1.73
N GLY A 3 0.68 36.31 -1.15
CA GLY A 3 0.54 36.39 0.30
C GLY A 3 1.08 35.09 0.88
N THR A 4 1.97 35.15 1.87
CA THR A 4 2.39 33.97 2.64
C THR A 4 1.15 33.33 3.23
N LEU A 5 0.91 32.04 2.90
CA LEU A 5 -0.23 31.30 3.44
C LEU A 5 0.02 31.02 4.93
N SER A 6 -0.77 31.67 5.78
CA SER A 6 -0.68 31.51 7.23
C SER A 6 -1.34 30.23 7.68
N LEU A 7 -0.68 29.53 8.60
CA LEU A 7 -1.15 28.35 9.32
C LEU A 7 -1.43 28.71 10.79
N GLY A 8 -1.83 27.74 11.59
CA GLY A 8 -1.93 27.87 13.04
C GLY A 8 -0.61 28.27 13.69
N PHE A 9 -0.66 28.73 14.92
CA PHE A 9 0.50 29.10 15.76
C PHE A 9 1.40 30.20 15.17
N GLY A 10 0.88 31.02 14.24
CA GLY A 10 1.65 32.10 13.59
C GLY A 10 2.71 31.61 12.60
N LEU A 11 2.66 30.34 12.21
CA LEU A 11 3.53 29.74 11.22
C LEU A 11 3.02 29.99 9.79
N ASP A 12 3.89 29.89 8.82
CA ASP A 12 3.53 29.93 7.41
C ASP A 12 3.88 28.61 6.68
N PHE A 13 3.26 28.39 5.54
CA PHE A 13 3.45 27.15 4.77
C PHE A 13 4.91 26.91 4.34
N PRO A 14 5.68 27.89 3.83
CA PRO A 14 7.08 27.69 3.49
C PRO A 14 7.95 27.22 4.66
N ALA A 15 7.66 27.68 5.88
CA ALA A 15 8.40 27.28 7.08
C ALA A 15 8.38 25.78 7.32
N LEU A 16 7.36 25.07 6.86
CA LEU A 16 7.30 23.60 6.97
C LEU A 16 8.38 22.90 6.16
N TYR A 17 9.07 23.59 5.25
CA TYR A 17 10.05 22.99 4.33
C TYR A 17 11.51 23.39 4.60
N ASP A 18 11.75 24.21 5.61
CA ASP A 18 13.10 24.51 6.09
C ASP A 18 13.30 24.06 7.55
N ARG A 19 14.55 23.93 7.97
CA ARG A 19 14.88 23.41 9.30
C ARG A 19 14.46 24.36 10.42
N ASP A 20 14.66 25.65 10.24
CA ASP A 20 14.37 26.63 11.29
C ASP A 20 12.87 26.76 11.52
N GLY A 21 12.09 26.68 10.43
CA GLY A 21 10.64 26.58 10.51
C GLY A 21 10.18 25.28 11.20
N LEU A 22 10.82 24.13 10.93
CA LEU A 22 10.52 22.89 11.66
C LEU A 22 10.88 22.99 13.16
N VAL A 23 11.92 23.71 13.52
CA VAL A 23 12.25 24.01 14.94
C VAL A 23 11.14 24.87 15.58
N ALA A 24 10.59 25.84 14.85
CA ALA A 24 9.46 26.64 15.33
C ALA A 24 8.19 25.78 15.50
N VAL A 25 7.92 24.83 14.57
CA VAL A 25 6.83 23.84 14.69
C VAL A 25 7.01 22.99 15.95
N ASP A 26 8.22 22.45 16.19
CA ASP A 26 8.50 21.64 17.39
C ASP A 26 8.32 22.45 18.68
N SER A 27 8.77 23.71 18.67
CA SER A 27 8.63 24.60 19.81
C SER A 27 7.16 24.91 20.11
N ALA A 28 6.34 25.14 19.09
CA ALA A 28 4.90 25.34 19.24
C ALA A 28 4.21 24.08 19.79
N PHE A 29 4.55 22.90 19.26
CA PHE A 29 4.04 21.63 19.79
C PHE A 29 4.40 21.42 21.26
N LEU A 30 5.66 21.64 21.64
CA LEU A 30 6.11 21.48 23.04
C LEU A 30 5.43 22.47 23.97
N ALA A 31 5.17 23.69 23.52
CA ALA A 31 4.43 24.70 24.30
C ALA A 31 2.98 24.25 24.54
N GLN A 32 2.27 23.84 23.49
CA GLN A 32 0.90 23.33 23.59
C GLN A 32 0.83 22.05 24.46
N LEU A 33 1.78 21.13 24.28
CA LEU A 33 1.85 19.91 25.09
C LEU A 33 2.03 20.25 26.58
N ARG A 34 2.90 21.19 26.91
CA ARG A 34 3.16 21.62 28.30
C ARG A 34 1.94 22.28 28.94
N GLU A 35 1.18 23.03 28.17
CA GLU A 35 -0.08 23.63 28.62
C GLU A 35 -1.15 22.55 28.88
N ALA A 36 -1.24 21.56 28.00
CA ALA A 36 -2.23 20.48 28.09
C ALA A 36 -1.87 19.43 29.15
N ASP A 37 -0.60 19.02 29.22
CA ASP A 37 -0.08 17.99 30.14
C ASP A 37 1.42 18.22 30.40
N ALA A 38 1.73 18.97 31.46
CA ALA A 38 3.10 19.30 31.84
C ALA A 38 3.92 18.03 32.19
N ALA A 39 3.30 17.02 32.80
CA ALA A 39 3.98 15.77 33.17
C ALA A 39 4.38 14.96 31.92
N LEU A 40 3.52 14.92 30.90
CA LEU A 40 3.83 14.28 29.62
C LEU A 40 4.92 15.05 28.86
N ALA A 41 4.91 16.38 28.91
CA ALA A 41 5.95 17.22 28.32
C ALA A 41 7.32 16.97 28.99
N ASP A 42 7.37 16.83 30.30
CA ASP A 42 8.61 16.52 31.03
C ASP A 42 9.11 15.09 30.71
N ARG A 43 8.22 14.13 30.59
CA ARG A 43 8.57 12.77 30.15
C ARG A 43 9.14 12.78 28.72
N LEU A 44 8.57 13.54 27.78
CA LEU A 44 9.09 13.68 26.44
C LEU A 44 10.48 14.32 26.45
N ALA A 45 10.69 15.38 27.23
CA ALA A 45 11.98 16.04 27.36
C ALA A 45 13.06 15.08 27.89
N ALA A 46 12.75 14.32 28.93
CA ALA A 46 13.66 13.29 29.48
C ALA A 46 13.98 12.19 28.46
N ALA A 47 12.99 11.69 27.75
CA ALA A 47 13.16 10.65 26.72
C ALA A 47 14.00 11.13 25.53
N ARG A 48 13.87 12.39 25.13
CA ARG A 48 14.71 13.00 24.07
C ARG A 48 16.15 13.24 24.53
N ALA A 49 16.36 13.51 25.84
CA ALA A 49 17.71 13.70 26.39
C ALA A 49 18.51 12.39 26.43
N ASP A 50 17.87 11.27 26.77
CA ASP A 50 18.48 9.95 26.75
C ASP A 50 17.50 8.87 26.24
N PRO A 51 17.34 8.75 24.92
CA PRO A 51 16.42 7.76 24.35
C PRO A 51 16.84 6.31 24.61
N ALA A 52 18.13 6.06 24.89
CA ALA A 52 18.64 4.71 25.11
C ALA A 52 18.31 4.17 26.53
N ALA A 53 18.06 5.04 27.49
CA ALA A 53 17.67 4.65 28.83
C ALA A 53 16.20 4.20 28.93
N LEU A 54 15.39 4.44 27.90
CA LEU A 54 13.97 4.12 27.93
C LEU A 54 13.73 2.62 27.69
N ALA A 55 13.04 1.96 28.63
CA ALA A 55 12.64 0.58 28.40
C ALA A 55 11.57 0.51 27.27
N PRO A 56 11.54 -0.55 26.44
CA PRO A 56 10.61 -0.65 25.30
C PRO A 56 9.14 -0.43 25.67
N LYS A 57 8.71 -0.92 26.82
CA LYS A 57 7.33 -0.72 27.30
C LYS A 57 7.02 0.73 27.69
N ASP A 58 8.00 1.43 28.24
CA ASP A 58 7.86 2.84 28.61
C ASP A 58 7.89 3.73 27.38
N GLU A 59 8.71 3.37 26.39
CA GLU A 59 8.69 3.99 25.05
C GLU A 59 7.31 3.86 24.42
N SER A 60 6.77 2.64 24.31
CA SER A 60 5.41 2.40 23.78
C SER A 60 4.35 3.22 24.51
N GLY A 61 4.40 3.23 25.85
CA GLY A 61 3.46 4.01 26.68
C GLY A 61 3.58 5.52 26.47
N LEU A 62 4.80 6.01 26.21
CA LEU A 62 5.03 7.42 25.91
C LEU A 62 4.49 7.78 24.52
N LEU A 63 4.78 6.97 23.49
CA LEU A 63 4.30 7.20 22.13
C LEU A 63 2.77 7.20 22.04
N LEU A 64 2.12 6.23 22.72
CA LEU A 64 0.66 6.14 22.76
C LEU A 64 0.00 7.34 23.47
N ALA A 65 0.67 7.92 24.47
CA ALA A 65 0.19 9.11 25.15
C ALA A 65 0.40 10.40 24.31
N LEU A 66 1.51 10.47 23.57
CA LEU A 66 1.87 11.63 22.75
C LEU A 66 1.07 11.70 21.44
N ALA A 67 0.76 10.58 20.83
CA ALA A 67 0.15 10.54 19.50
C ALA A 67 -1.20 11.29 19.41
N PRO A 68 -2.15 11.20 20.38
CA PRO A 68 -3.35 12.01 20.37
C PRO A 68 -3.09 13.51 20.54
N GLN A 69 -2.06 13.90 21.27
CA GLN A 69 -1.67 15.32 21.43
C GLN A 69 -1.09 15.87 20.13
N LEU A 70 -0.25 15.08 19.45
CA LEU A 70 0.27 15.44 18.13
C LEU A 70 -0.87 15.56 17.10
N GLU A 71 -1.83 14.65 17.10
CA GLU A 71 -2.98 14.70 16.20
C GLU A 71 -3.79 15.99 16.40
N ARG A 72 -4.03 16.41 17.66
CA ARG A 72 -4.69 17.66 17.98
C ARG A 72 -3.88 18.87 17.49
N PHE A 73 -2.57 18.88 17.76
CA PHE A 73 -1.67 19.93 17.29
C PHE A 73 -1.70 20.09 15.76
N ILE A 74 -1.61 18.98 15.03
CA ILE A 74 -1.65 18.99 13.57
C ILE A 74 -3.03 19.49 13.06
N ALA A 75 -4.11 19.10 13.71
CA ALA A 75 -5.44 19.55 13.34
C ALA A 75 -5.55 21.09 13.46
N GLU A 76 -5.07 21.65 14.55
CA GLU A 76 -5.06 23.10 14.78
C GLU A 76 -4.07 23.82 13.83
N LEU A 77 -2.88 23.23 13.59
CA LEU A 77 -1.89 23.78 12.66
C LEU A 77 -2.46 23.99 11.26
N PHE A 78 -3.21 23.02 10.76
CA PHE A 78 -3.77 23.04 9.40
C PHE A 78 -5.25 23.50 9.34
N GLY A 79 -5.90 23.75 10.48
CA GLY A 79 -7.32 24.13 10.55
C GLY A 79 -8.23 23.03 10.03
N ILE A 80 -8.02 21.78 10.47
CA ILE A 80 -8.75 20.58 10.01
C ILE A 80 -9.48 19.85 11.15
N GLU A 81 -9.79 20.54 12.24
CA GLU A 81 -10.42 19.93 13.42
C GLU A 81 -11.75 19.27 13.06
N GLU A 82 -12.58 19.94 12.25
CA GLU A 82 -13.87 19.40 11.81
C GLU A 82 -13.74 18.18 10.90
N PRO A 83 -12.94 18.20 9.79
CA PRO A 83 -12.69 16.99 9.00
C PRO A 83 -12.11 15.83 9.80
N LEU A 84 -11.22 16.09 10.74
CA LEU A 84 -10.67 15.07 11.62
C LEU A 84 -11.73 14.49 12.56
N ALA A 85 -12.56 15.32 13.17
CA ALA A 85 -13.66 14.87 14.02
C ALA A 85 -14.66 13.99 13.24
N VAL A 86 -14.97 14.33 11.99
CA VAL A 86 -15.80 13.47 11.12
C VAL A 86 -15.16 12.10 10.89
N LEU A 87 -13.83 12.06 10.68
CA LEU A 87 -13.12 10.78 10.54
C LEU A 87 -13.15 9.96 11.83
N GLN A 88 -12.95 10.60 12.98
CA GLN A 88 -13.01 9.95 14.31
C GLN A 88 -14.41 9.43 14.60
N CYS A 89 -15.47 10.19 14.36
CA CYS A 89 -16.85 9.75 14.50
C CYS A 89 -17.15 8.48 13.69
N ARG A 90 -16.63 8.37 12.47
CA ARG A 90 -16.78 7.13 11.67
C ARG A 90 -16.11 5.91 12.30
N HIS A 91 -15.00 6.10 13.02
CA HIS A 91 -14.36 5.00 13.76
C HIS A 91 -15.21 4.60 14.96
N GLU A 92 -15.72 5.57 15.71
CA GLU A 92 -16.56 5.33 16.88
C GLU A 92 -17.88 4.66 16.51
N GLU A 93 -18.53 5.07 15.44
CA GLU A 93 -19.75 4.45 14.92
C GLU A 93 -19.57 2.95 14.62
N LEU A 94 -18.37 2.53 14.19
CA LEU A 94 -18.06 1.14 13.87
C LEU A 94 -17.63 0.31 15.09
N ALA A 95 -17.30 0.93 16.22
CA ALA A 95 -16.79 0.25 17.42
C ALA A 95 -17.69 -0.89 17.94
N PRO A 96 -19.05 -0.79 17.92
CA PRO A 96 -19.93 -1.88 18.34
C PRO A 96 -19.68 -3.19 17.56
N ILE A 97 -19.32 -3.11 16.27
CA ILE A 97 -19.06 -4.29 15.44
C ILE A 97 -17.94 -5.13 16.06
N PHE A 98 -16.83 -4.52 16.43
CA PHE A 98 -15.64 -5.23 16.93
C PHE A 98 -15.84 -5.75 18.35
N ALA A 99 -16.55 -4.99 19.18
CA ALA A 99 -16.92 -5.42 20.53
C ALA A 99 -17.83 -6.66 20.48
N VAL A 100 -18.90 -6.62 19.68
CA VAL A 100 -19.84 -7.74 19.51
C VAL A 100 -19.19 -8.93 18.82
N LYS A 101 -18.34 -8.70 17.81
CA LYS A 101 -17.54 -9.77 17.18
C LYS A 101 -16.77 -10.58 18.25
N ARG A 102 -16.02 -9.89 19.09
CA ARG A 102 -15.16 -10.52 20.09
C ARG A 102 -15.96 -11.18 21.22
N GLN A 103 -16.91 -10.44 21.80
CA GLN A 103 -17.59 -10.88 23.02
C GLN A 103 -18.77 -11.80 22.74
N PHE A 104 -19.46 -11.59 21.64
CA PHE A 104 -20.70 -12.30 21.33
C PHE A 104 -20.50 -13.36 20.24
N VAL A 105 -20.05 -12.98 19.04
CA VAL A 105 -19.93 -13.92 17.91
C VAL A 105 -18.87 -14.98 18.20
N GLN A 106 -17.65 -14.57 18.50
CA GLN A 106 -16.51 -15.50 18.67
C GLN A 106 -16.51 -16.22 20.00
N ARG A 107 -16.97 -15.58 21.10
CA ARG A 107 -16.96 -16.22 22.43
C ARG A 107 -18.26 -16.94 22.76
N ARG A 108 -19.43 -16.33 22.49
CA ARG A 108 -20.71 -16.94 22.89
C ARG A 108 -21.29 -17.81 21.78
N ALA A 109 -21.49 -17.28 20.57
CA ALA A 109 -22.14 -18.03 19.49
C ALA A 109 -21.29 -19.25 19.06
N ALA A 110 -19.98 -19.06 18.84
CA ALA A 110 -19.08 -20.14 18.45
C ALA A 110 -18.95 -21.26 19.48
N SER A 111 -19.17 -20.99 20.78
CA SER A 111 -19.02 -21.98 21.84
C SER A 111 -20.33 -22.65 22.28
N ARG A 112 -21.47 -21.92 22.17
CA ARG A 112 -22.76 -22.43 22.65
C ARG A 112 -23.51 -23.27 21.64
N ILE A 113 -23.34 -23.00 20.33
CA ILE A 113 -23.99 -23.74 19.25
C ILE A 113 -22.92 -24.42 18.41
N PRO A 114 -22.76 -25.74 18.51
CA PRO A 114 -21.78 -26.48 17.70
C PRO A 114 -22.06 -26.36 16.21
N PRO A 115 -21.03 -26.53 15.36
CA PRO A 115 -21.18 -26.42 13.90
C PRO A 115 -22.25 -27.32 13.29
N GLU A 116 -22.49 -28.52 13.85
CA GLU A 116 -23.53 -29.46 13.38
C GLU A 116 -24.92 -28.85 13.57
N GLN A 117 -25.22 -28.33 14.77
CA GLN A 117 -26.51 -27.70 15.06
C GLN A 117 -26.69 -26.40 14.29
N ALA A 118 -25.63 -25.62 14.13
CA ALA A 118 -25.67 -24.36 13.40
C ALA A 118 -26.05 -24.55 11.93
N ARG A 119 -25.68 -25.68 11.31
CA ARG A 119 -26.03 -26.00 9.90
C ARG A 119 -27.52 -26.32 9.70
N GLU A 120 -28.22 -26.72 10.74
CA GLU A 120 -29.66 -27.04 10.69
C GLU A 120 -30.54 -25.80 10.84
N LEU A 121 -29.96 -24.65 11.21
CA LEU A 121 -30.71 -23.41 11.43
C LEU A 121 -31.16 -22.78 10.11
N ASP A 122 -32.39 -22.27 10.07
CA ASP A 122 -32.90 -21.43 8.98
C ASP A 122 -32.45 -19.98 9.17
N GLY A 123 -31.27 -19.64 8.66
CA GLY A 123 -30.71 -18.29 8.76
C GLY A 123 -31.62 -17.19 8.20
N PRO A 124 -32.22 -17.35 7.01
CA PRO A 124 -33.18 -16.40 6.46
C PRO A 124 -34.42 -16.18 7.34
N ALA A 125 -34.93 -17.21 8.01
CA ALA A 125 -36.03 -17.05 8.97
C ALA A 125 -35.58 -16.26 10.21
N LEU A 126 -34.43 -16.60 10.78
CA LEU A 126 -33.85 -15.87 11.92
C LEU A 126 -33.57 -14.40 11.57
N GLU A 127 -33.09 -14.11 10.36
CA GLU A 127 -32.89 -12.74 9.89
C GLU A 127 -34.20 -11.97 9.79
N ARG A 128 -35.27 -12.57 9.22
CA ARG A 128 -36.57 -11.92 9.14
C ARG A 128 -37.12 -11.55 10.52
N GLU A 129 -36.89 -12.39 11.52
CA GLU A 129 -37.30 -12.12 12.89
C GLU A 129 -36.45 -11.00 13.52
N LEU A 130 -35.13 -11.04 13.38
CA LEU A 130 -34.25 -9.97 13.82
C LEU A 130 -34.58 -8.62 13.16
N ARG A 131 -34.92 -8.60 11.88
CA ARG A 131 -35.35 -7.37 11.17
C ARG A 131 -36.55 -6.69 11.85
N ARG A 132 -37.48 -7.44 12.45
CA ARG A 132 -38.59 -6.86 13.19
C ARG A 132 -38.13 -6.09 14.41
N HIS A 133 -37.14 -6.62 15.11
CA HIS A 133 -36.53 -5.94 16.25
C HIS A 133 -35.65 -4.74 15.84
N PHE A 134 -35.13 -4.74 14.62
CA PHE A 134 -34.23 -3.70 14.09
C PHE A 134 -34.95 -2.61 13.27
N GLY A 135 -36.27 -2.54 13.32
CA GLY A 135 -37.01 -1.54 12.55
C GLY A 135 -36.99 -1.74 11.03
N GLY A 136 -36.80 -2.98 10.57
CA GLY A 136 -36.80 -3.36 9.16
C GLY A 136 -35.43 -3.33 8.48
N ARG A 137 -34.41 -2.72 9.09
CA ARG A 137 -33.03 -2.70 8.58
C ARG A 137 -32.24 -3.89 9.12
N PHE A 138 -31.36 -4.46 8.30
CA PHE A 138 -30.41 -5.49 8.73
C PHE A 138 -29.06 -5.28 8.03
N ASP A 139 -28.07 -4.92 8.82
CA ASP A 139 -26.65 -4.87 8.47
C ASP A 139 -25.82 -5.16 9.73
N GLU A 140 -24.51 -5.33 9.57
CA GLU A 140 -23.60 -5.68 10.68
C GLU A 140 -23.59 -4.63 11.79
N LEU A 141 -23.65 -3.35 11.46
CA LEU A 141 -23.66 -2.26 12.45
C LEU A 141 -24.98 -2.23 13.22
N THR A 142 -26.09 -2.35 12.53
CA THR A 142 -27.43 -2.43 13.16
C THR A 142 -27.50 -3.64 14.10
N PHE A 143 -27.06 -4.81 13.64
CA PHE A 143 -26.98 -6.01 14.48
C PHE A 143 -26.11 -5.77 15.72
N ALA A 144 -24.91 -5.27 15.54
CA ALA A 144 -23.97 -5.05 16.65
C ALA A 144 -24.50 -4.03 17.65
N THR A 145 -25.12 -2.95 17.19
CA THR A 145 -25.69 -1.91 18.05
C THR A 145 -26.81 -2.45 18.91
N HIS A 146 -27.74 -3.23 18.32
CA HIS A 146 -28.84 -3.84 19.08
C HIS A 146 -28.34 -4.90 20.06
N VAL A 147 -27.45 -5.79 19.62
CA VAL A 147 -26.86 -6.82 20.50
C VAL A 147 -26.09 -6.17 21.66
N SER A 148 -25.33 -5.11 21.42
CA SER A 148 -24.64 -4.37 22.49
C SER A 148 -25.63 -3.84 23.53
N ARG A 149 -26.76 -3.28 23.08
CA ARG A 149 -27.82 -2.77 23.97
C ARG A 149 -28.48 -3.89 24.76
N TRP A 150 -28.79 -5.02 24.12
CA TRP A 150 -29.39 -6.18 24.80
C TRP A 150 -28.44 -6.80 25.83
N LEU A 151 -27.14 -6.85 25.51
CA LEU A 151 -26.13 -7.34 26.45
C LEU A 151 -25.96 -6.45 27.70
N ALA A 152 -26.27 -5.16 27.58
CA ALA A 152 -26.26 -4.26 28.73
C ALA A 152 -27.44 -4.50 29.71
N ALA A 153 -28.53 -5.19 29.25
CA ALA A 153 -29.70 -5.54 30.04
C ALA A 153 -30.15 -6.99 29.71
N GLU A 154 -29.25 -7.97 29.94
CA GLU A 154 -29.40 -9.37 29.50
C GLU A 154 -30.67 -10.04 30.06
N ALA A 155 -31.07 -9.68 31.28
CA ALA A 155 -32.26 -10.27 31.91
C ALA A 155 -33.56 -9.90 31.18
N ASP A 156 -33.60 -8.69 30.63
CA ASP A 156 -34.79 -8.15 29.94
C ASP A 156 -34.86 -8.57 28.48
N HIS A 157 -33.74 -9.02 27.91
CA HIS A 157 -33.58 -9.31 26.46
C HIS A 157 -33.11 -10.74 26.17
N ALA A 158 -33.40 -11.70 27.05
CA ALA A 158 -32.92 -13.07 26.90
C ALA A 158 -33.36 -13.76 25.60
N ALA A 159 -34.60 -13.49 25.15
CA ALA A 159 -35.14 -14.06 23.91
C ALA A 159 -34.47 -13.49 22.66
N GLU A 160 -34.28 -12.18 22.63
CA GLU A 160 -33.60 -11.48 21.50
C GLU A 160 -32.13 -11.88 21.43
N ILE A 161 -31.47 -12.04 22.58
CA ILE A 161 -30.08 -12.50 22.64
C ILE A 161 -29.97 -13.94 22.13
N ASP A 162 -30.90 -14.84 22.48
CA ASP A 162 -30.93 -16.21 21.93
C ASP A 162 -31.14 -16.22 20.42
N LEU A 163 -32.07 -15.42 19.94
CA LEU A 163 -32.32 -15.25 18.49
C LEU A 163 -31.06 -14.77 17.75
N ALA A 164 -30.41 -13.73 18.27
CA ALA A 164 -29.17 -13.19 17.71
C ALA A 164 -28.03 -14.22 17.75
N LEU A 165 -27.97 -15.02 18.83
CA LEU A 165 -26.95 -16.05 19.03
C LEU A 165 -27.10 -17.18 18.01
N ARG A 166 -28.32 -17.62 17.75
CA ARG A 166 -28.61 -18.62 16.71
C ARG A 166 -28.28 -18.11 15.32
N TYR A 167 -28.64 -16.87 14.99
CA TYR A 167 -28.27 -16.26 13.72
C TYR A 167 -26.74 -16.16 13.56
N ALA A 168 -26.04 -15.66 14.58
CA ALA A 168 -24.58 -15.52 14.55
C ALA A 168 -23.88 -16.89 14.39
N ALA A 169 -24.38 -17.94 15.06
CA ALA A 169 -23.86 -19.29 14.89
C ALA A 169 -24.07 -19.84 13.47
N TRP A 170 -25.27 -19.64 12.91
CA TRP A 170 -25.54 -20.00 11.52
C TRP A 170 -24.61 -19.27 10.54
N ALA A 171 -24.48 -17.95 10.68
CA ALA A 171 -23.62 -17.13 9.83
C ALA A 171 -22.15 -17.55 9.90
N LEU A 172 -21.69 -17.95 11.09
CA LEU A 172 -20.30 -18.34 11.33
C LEU A 172 -19.99 -19.78 10.84
N HIS A 173 -20.90 -20.74 11.04
CA HIS A 173 -20.61 -22.17 10.90
C HIS A 173 -21.24 -22.83 9.68
N SER A 174 -22.38 -22.35 9.16
CA SER A 174 -22.97 -22.92 7.96
C SER A 174 -22.27 -22.42 6.69
N GLU A 175 -22.31 -23.20 5.61
CA GLU A 175 -21.76 -22.78 4.31
C GLU A 175 -22.56 -21.62 3.72
N ALA A 176 -23.88 -21.69 3.76
CA ALA A 176 -24.79 -20.63 3.30
C ALA A 176 -24.59 -19.34 4.11
N GLY A 177 -24.41 -19.45 5.44
CA GLY A 177 -24.17 -18.30 6.31
C GLY A 177 -22.84 -17.62 6.02
N ARG A 178 -21.76 -18.39 5.83
CA ARG A 178 -20.46 -17.84 5.46
C ARG A 178 -20.46 -17.16 4.10
N GLU A 179 -21.17 -17.72 3.12
CA GLU A 179 -21.32 -17.09 1.80
C GLU A 179 -22.13 -15.79 1.91
N TYR A 180 -23.22 -15.79 2.68
CA TYR A 180 -24.02 -14.61 2.94
C TYR A 180 -23.23 -13.49 3.65
N ALA A 181 -22.45 -13.84 4.66
CA ALA A 181 -21.63 -12.91 5.45
C ALA A 181 -20.26 -12.57 4.80
N ARG A 182 -20.00 -13.04 3.57
CA ARG A 182 -18.67 -12.98 2.92
C ARG A 182 -18.10 -11.56 2.83
N GLY A 183 -18.95 -10.58 2.53
CA GLY A 183 -18.56 -9.17 2.39
C GLY A 183 -18.33 -8.42 3.70
N GLY A 184 -18.81 -8.97 4.83
CA GLY A 184 -18.75 -8.36 6.15
C GLY A 184 -17.51 -8.75 6.95
N VAL A 185 -17.45 -8.28 8.20
CA VAL A 185 -16.39 -8.58 9.18
C VAL A 185 -16.91 -9.22 10.47
N LEU A 186 -18.16 -8.95 10.85
CA LEU A 186 -18.74 -9.33 12.13
C LEU A 186 -18.82 -10.84 12.32
N PHE A 187 -19.37 -11.56 11.33
CA PHE A 187 -19.65 -13.00 11.40
C PHE A 187 -18.48 -13.83 10.88
N LYS A 188 -17.26 -13.44 11.22
CA LYS A 188 -16.04 -14.14 10.84
C LYS A 188 -15.22 -14.52 12.06
N ALA A 189 -14.63 -15.72 11.98
CA ALA A 189 -13.58 -16.16 12.90
C ALA A 189 -12.29 -16.39 12.09
N PRO A 190 -11.11 -16.23 12.72
CA PRO A 190 -9.84 -16.55 12.08
C PRO A 190 -9.83 -18.02 11.65
N ALA A 191 -9.48 -18.25 10.37
CA ALA A 191 -9.37 -19.60 9.84
C ALA A 191 -8.06 -20.25 10.28
N LYS A 192 -8.08 -21.57 10.49
CA LYS A 192 -6.83 -22.32 10.66
C LYS A 192 -6.12 -22.39 9.31
N LEU A 193 -4.83 -22.10 9.31
CA LEU A 193 -3.98 -22.26 8.13
C LEU A 193 -3.74 -23.75 7.86
N ASP A 194 -4.07 -24.18 6.65
CA ASP A 194 -3.66 -25.47 6.10
C ASP A 194 -2.60 -25.20 5.01
N PRO A 195 -1.30 -25.44 5.29
CA PRO A 195 -0.23 -25.21 4.32
C PRO A 195 -0.36 -26.03 3.04
N GLN A 196 -1.11 -27.13 3.07
CA GLN A 196 -1.36 -27.99 1.90
C GLN A 196 -2.55 -27.49 1.06
N ARG A 197 -3.36 -26.58 1.58
CA ARG A 197 -4.60 -26.15 0.94
C ARG A 197 -4.83 -24.64 1.12
N LEU A 198 -3.90 -23.82 0.64
CA LEU A 198 -4.00 -22.37 0.73
C LEU A 198 -5.09 -21.78 -0.16
N VAL A 199 -5.36 -22.41 -1.31
CA VAL A 199 -6.42 -22.00 -2.25
C VAL A 199 -7.60 -22.95 -2.11
N VAL A 200 -8.58 -22.56 -1.29
CA VAL A 200 -9.72 -23.42 -0.91
C VAL A 200 -10.70 -23.71 -2.06
N HIS A 201 -10.79 -22.82 -3.04
CA HIS A 201 -11.71 -22.95 -4.19
C HIS A 201 -11.02 -23.56 -5.43
N ALA A 202 -9.84 -24.15 -5.28
CA ALA A 202 -9.13 -24.80 -6.36
C ALA A 202 -9.48 -26.30 -6.44
N THR A 203 -9.82 -26.74 -7.64
CA THR A 203 -10.05 -28.17 -7.96
C THR A 203 -8.88 -28.69 -8.77
N ALA A 204 -8.27 -29.77 -8.30
CA ALA A 204 -7.19 -30.45 -9.02
C ALA A 204 -7.75 -31.27 -10.19
N PHE A 205 -7.06 -31.25 -11.32
CA PHE A 205 -7.33 -32.09 -12.48
C PHE A 205 -6.03 -32.51 -13.17
N ARG A 206 -6.11 -33.55 -14.03
CA ARG A 206 -4.93 -34.04 -14.77
C ARG A 206 -4.88 -33.37 -16.15
N LEU A 207 -3.72 -32.80 -16.47
CA LEU A 207 -3.44 -32.21 -17.77
C LEU A 207 -2.09 -32.73 -18.26
N GLN A 208 -2.07 -33.49 -19.36
CA GLN A 208 -0.85 -34.06 -19.98
C GLN A 208 0.10 -34.73 -18.98
N GLY A 209 -0.46 -35.52 -18.05
CA GLY A 209 0.32 -36.25 -17.03
C GLY A 209 0.69 -35.45 -15.78
N ALA A 210 0.55 -34.13 -15.78
CA ALA A 210 0.77 -33.27 -14.61
C ALA A 210 -0.54 -32.99 -13.84
N THR A 211 -0.43 -32.63 -12.55
CA THR A 211 -1.56 -32.14 -11.78
C THR A 211 -1.69 -30.65 -12.00
N ALA A 212 -2.81 -30.21 -12.53
CA ALA A 212 -3.17 -28.82 -12.69
C ALA A 212 -4.33 -28.44 -11.76
N TYR A 213 -4.52 -27.16 -11.52
CA TYR A 213 -5.58 -26.65 -10.64
C TYR A 213 -6.44 -25.66 -11.41
N ARG A 214 -7.74 -25.71 -11.17
CA ARG A 214 -8.72 -24.76 -11.71
C ARG A 214 -9.48 -24.14 -10.55
N ILE A 215 -9.61 -22.81 -10.58
CA ILE A 215 -10.49 -22.10 -9.65
C ILE A 215 -11.91 -22.15 -10.21
N ASP A 216 -12.90 -22.37 -9.34
CA ASP A 216 -14.30 -22.32 -9.70
C ASP A 216 -14.62 -20.96 -10.38
N PRO A 217 -15.30 -20.96 -11.54
CA PRO A 217 -15.68 -19.73 -12.24
C PRO A 217 -16.40 -18.69 -11.37
N ALA A 218 -17.17 -19.12 -10.36
CA ALA A 218 -17.84 -18.24 -9.41
C ALA A 218 -16.85 -17.41 -8.53
N HIS A 219 -15.63 -17.92 -8.36
CA HIS A 219 -14.58 -17.29 -7.57
C HIS A 219 -13.50 -16.58 -8.41
N LEU A 220 -13.63 -16.61 -9.74
CA LEU A 220 -12.71 -15.91 -10.64
C LEU A 220 -12.93 -14.40 -10.55
N ARG A 221 -11.88 -13.67 -10.21
CA ARG A 221 -11.86 -12.21 -10.40
C ARG A 221 -11.56 -11.92 -11.87
N ARG A 222 -12.42 -11.15 -12.50
CA ARG A 222 -12.18 -10.65 -13.85
C ARG A 222 -11.36 -9.39 -13.77
N ARG A 223 -10.36 -9.29 -14.63
CA ARG A 223 -9.63 -8.07 -14.82
C ARG A 223 -10.12 -7.38 -16.10
N GLU A 224 -10.56 -6.15 -15.98
CA GLU A 224 -10.92 -5.30 -17.10
C GLU A 224 -10.14 -3.99 -17.01
N GLY A 225 -9.38 -3.67 -18.07
CA GLY A 225 -8.55 -2.49 -18.12
C GLY A 225 -7.46 -2.43 -17.04
N PHE A 226 -6.99 -1.23 -16.74
CA PHE A 226 -5.90 -0.94 -15.81
C PHE A 226 -6.38 -0.33 -14.48
N ALA A 227 -7.63 -0.56 -14.08
CA ALA A 227 -8.09 -0.21 -12.74
C ALA A 227 -7.35 -1.04 -11.66
N LEU A 228 -7.26 -0.51 -10.44
CA LEU A 228 -6.72 -1.27 -9.30
C LEU A 228 -7.55 -2.53 -9.07
N THR A 229 -6.91 -3.69 -9.16
CA THR A 229 -7.53 -4.98 -8.85
C THR A 229 -7.59 -5.24 -7.35
N ASP A 230 -6.77 -4.56 -6.59
CA ASP A 230 -6.77 -4.59 -5.13
C ASP A 230 -6.66 -3.17 -4.56
N PRO A 231 -7.79 -2.50 -4.36
CA PRO A 231 -7.80 -1.14 -3.83
C PRO A 231 -7.44 -1.05 -2.34
N GLY A 232 -7.09 -2.19 -1.71
CA GLY A 232 -6.88 -2.27 -0.28
C GLY A 232 -8.18 -2.39 0.51
N THR A 233 -8.05 -2.52 1.84
CA THR A 233 -9.20 -2.73 2.70
C THR A 233 -10.00 -1.44 2.95
N ALA A 234 -11.31 -1.58 3.16
CA ALA A 234 -12.16 -0.50 3.66
C ALA A 234 -11.84 -0.21 5.14
N LEU A 235 -12.36 0.93 5.65
CA LEU A 235 -12.14 1.32 7.04
C LEU A 235 -12.55 0.22 8.04
N VAL A 236 -13.73 -0.37 7.84
CA VAL A 236 -14.23 -1.46 8.72
C VAL A 236 -13.30 -2.66 8.73
N GLY A 237 -12.71 -3.02 7.57
CA GLY A 237 -11.74 -4.12 7.49
C GLY A 237 -10.42 -3.81 8.20
N ALA A 238 -9.91 -2.58 8.07
CA ALA A 238 -8.70 -2.17 8.77
C ALA A 238 -8.92 -2.14 10.30
N LEU A 239 -10.06 -1.62 10.75
CA LEU A 239 -10.42 -1.63 12.16
C LEU A 239 -10.63 -3.04 12.71
N ASP A 240 -11.16 -3.96 11.87
CA ASP A 240 -11.26 -5.37 12.24
C ASP A 240 -9.87 -5.97 12.52
N GLN A 241 -8.90 -5.73 11.66
CA GLN A 241 -7.52 -6.18 11.84
C GLN A 241 -6.84 -5.51 13.04
N ALA A 242 -7.02 -4.22 13.23
CA ALA A 242 -6.48 -3.48 14.36
C ALA A 242 -7.05 -3.98 15.71
N ASN A 243 -8.33 -4.34 15.74
CA ASN A 243 -8.99 -4.93 16.91
C ASN A 243 -8.71 -6.45 17.08
N TYR A 244 -8.32 -7.14 16.02
CA TYR A 244 -7.87 -8.53 16.07
C TYR A 244 -6.45 -8.65 16.64
N CYS A 245 -5.62 -7.62 16.48
CA CYS A 245 -4.31 -7.53 17.10
C CYS A 245 -4.40 -7.63 18.62
N ILE A 246 -3.48 -8.37 19.24
CA ILE A 246 -3.45 -8.52 20.73
C ILE A 246 -2.61 -7.46 21.41
N TRP A 247 -2.06 -6.50 20.64
CA TRP A 247 -1.24 -5.40 21.16
C TRP A 247 -0.06 -5.90 22.01
N CYS A 248 0.87 -6.58 21.34
CA CYS A 248 1.99 -7.31 21.97
C CYS A 248 2.90 -6.44 22.82
N HIS A 249 3.02 -5.12 22.55
CA HIS A 249 3.81 -4.18 23.36
C HIS A 249 3.41 -4.20 24.85
N THR A 250 2.14 -4.42 25.15
CA THR A 250 1.65 -4.53 26.55
C THR A 250 2.27 -5.71 27.30
N GLN A 251 2.74 -6.73 26.57
CA GLN A 251 3.33 -7.95 27.09
C GLN A 251 4.86 -7.94 27.02
N GLY A 252 5.47 -6.86 26.53
CA GLY A 252 6.92 -6.74 26.35
C GLY A 252 7.50 -7.69 25.29
N LYS A 253 6.68 -8.16 24.34
CA LYS A 253 7.09 -9.03 23.22
C LYS A 253 6.30 -8.64 22.01
N ASP A 254 6.99 -8.18 20.97
CA ASP A 254 6.40 -7.85 19.67
C ASP A 254 7.07 -8.66 18.58
N SER A 255 6.42 -9.77 18.19
CA SER A 255 6.98 -10.67 17.18
C SER A 255 6.85 -10.12 15.76
N CYS A 256 5.91 -9.21 15.52
CA CYS A 256 5.75 -8.57 14.21
C CYS A 256 6.95 -7.66 13.92
N SER A 257 7.42 -6.93 14.94
CA SER A 257 8.59 -6.04 14.85
C SER A 257 9.90 -6.80 14.95
N HIS A 258 10.07 -7.63 16.00
CA HIS A 258 11.36 -8.23 16.37
C HIS A 258 11.51 -9.72 16.06
N GLY A 259 10.50 -10.32 15.42
CA GLY A 259 10.49 -11.73 15.03
C GLY A 259 10.10 -12.71 16.14
N LEU A 260 9.88 -13.95 15.71
CA LEU A 260 9.62 -15.08 16.60
C LEU A 260 10.92 -15.83 16.88
N THR A 261 11.47 -15.62 18.07
CA THR A 261 12.72 -16.25 18.47
C THR A 261 12.54 -17.66 19.03
N GLU A 262 13.54 -18.50 18.82
CA GLU A 262 13.69 -19.76 19.52
C GLU A 262 14.23 -19.52 20.93
N LYS A 263 14.15 -20.55 21.78
CA LYS A 263 14.83 -20.47 23.08
C LYS A 263 16.34 -20.44 22.86
N PRO A 264 17.08 -19.57 23.58
CA PRO A 264 18.53 -19.56 23.49
C PRO A 264 19.12 -20.94 23.70
N SER A 265 20.15 -21.30 22.89
CA SER A 265 20.90 -22.54 23.08
C SER A 265 21.82 -22.39 24.29
N ALA A 266 22.01 -23.45 25.06
CA ALA A 266 22.98 -23.45 26.17
C ALA A 266 24.42 -23.15 25.70
N ASP A 267 24.76 -23.58 24.47
CA ASP A 267 26.11 -23.43 23.90
C ASP A 267 26.35 -22.03 23.26
N ALA A 268 25.26 -21.24 23.07
CA ALA A 268 25.35 -19.92 22.45
C ALA A 268 24.20 -19.02 22.99
N PRO A 269 24.25 -18.59 24.26
CA PRO A 269 23.15 -17.88 24.92
C PRO A 269 22.87 -16.50 24.31
N ASP A 270 23.86 -15.85 23.70
CA ASP A 270 23.72 -14.52 23.11
C ASP A 270 23.31 -14.56 21.63
N LYS A 271 23.20 -15.74 21.02
CA LYS A 271 22.82 -15.89 19.61
C LYS A 271 21.31 -15.91 19.43
N VAL A 272 20.77 -14.83 18.86
CA VAL A 272 19.35 -14.80 18.47
C VAL A 272 19.13 -15.73 17.28
N THR A 273 18.25 -16.71 17.45
CA THR A 273 17.80 -17.63 16.40
C THR A 273 16.30 -17.48 16.21
N TYR A 274 15.86 -17.32 14.98
CA TYR A 274 14.45 -17.16 14.65
C TYR A 274 13.81 -18.49 14.26
N LYS A 275 12.56 -18.68 14.64
CA LYS A 275 11.73 -19.80 14.17
C LYS A 275 11.55 -19.75 12.65
N LYS A 276 11.18 -20.89 12.09
CA LYS A 276 10.79 -21.00 10.69
C LYS A 276 9.29 -21.29 10.58
N SER A 277 8.65 -20.73 9.56
CA SER A 277 7.27 -21.06 9.21
C SER A 277 7.17 -22.50 8.68
N ALA A 278 5.94 -22.99 8.47
CA ALA A 278 5.67 -24.26 7.81
C ALA A 278 6.27 -24.38 6.40
N PHE A 279 6.61 -23.25 5.76
CA PHE A 279 7.25 -23.16 4.45
C PHE A 279 8.77 -22.96 4.53
N GLY A 280 9.37 -23.09 5.70
CA GLY A 280 10.81 -22.91 5.91
C GLY A 280 11.30 -21.45 5.90
N VAL A 281 10.39 -20.47 5.84
CA VAL A 281 10.73 -19.04 5.87
C VAL A 281 11.09 -18.63 7.28
N THR A 282 12.21 -17.93 7.44
CA THR A 282 12.66 -17.37 8.73
C THR A 282 11.72 -16.24 9.17
N LEU A 283 11.27 -16.30 10.42
CA LEU A 283 10.30 -15.37 11.00
C LEU A 283 11.03 -14.25 11.78
N ALA A 284 11.78 -13.43 11.06
CA ALA A 284 12.66 -12.40 11.64
C ALA A 284 11.94 -11.10 12.04
N GLY A 285 10.66 -10.93 11.67
CA GLY A 285 9.91 -9.70 11.95
C GLY A 285 10.08 -8.64 10.86
N CYS A 286 9.67 -7.43 11.20
CA CYS A 286 9.80 -6.27 10.32
C CYS A 286 11.27 -5.86 10.19
N PRO A 287 11.84 -5.72 8.96
CA PRO A 287 13.22 -5.27 8.79
C PRO A 287 13.49 -3.86 9.33
N LEU A 288 12.45 -3.04 9.48
CA LEU A 288 12.52 -1.68 10.05
C LEU A 288 12.23 -1.66 11.55
N GLU A 289 11.87 -2.79 12.16
CA GLU A 289 11.43 -2.88 13.55
C GLU A 289 10.29 -1.89 13.88
N GLU A 290 9.37 -1.69 12.93
CA GLU A 290 8.24 -0.78 13.11
C GLU A 290 7.46 -1.07 14.39
N LYS A 291 6.97 -0.02 15.02
CA LYS A 291 6.12 -0.06 16.23
C LYS A 291 4.67 -0.44 15.86
N ILE A 292 4.54 -1.69 15.38
CA ILE A 292 3.31 -2.20 14.77
C ILE A 292 2.17 -2.25 15.79
N SER A 293 2.45 -2.74 16.97
CA SER A 293 1.47 -2.91 18.03
C SER A 293 0.89 -1.56 18.49
N GLU A 294 1.72 -0.52 18.48
CA GLU A 294 1.37 0.84 18.87
C GLU A 294 0.48 1.50 17.82
N PHE A 295 0.86 1.46 16.54
CA PHE A 295 0.00 2.06 15.51
C PHE A 295 -1.33 1.32 15.35
N GLN A 296 -1.36 -0.01 15.56
CA GLN A 296 -2.60 -0.78 15.61
C GLN A 296 -3.52 -0.30 16.74
N THR A 297 -2.95 -0.04 17.92
CA THR A 297 -3.69 0.49 19.08
C THR A 297 -4.31 1.86 18.76
N LEU A 298 -3.50 2.77 18.21
CA LEU A 298 -3.96 4.10 17.81
C LEU A 298 -5.01 4.04 16.72
N LYS A 299 -4.83 3.16 15.74
CA LYS A 299 -5.81 2.94 14.67
C LYS A 299 -7.13 2.42 15.21
N ALA A 300 -7.10 1.44 16.11
CA ALA A 300 -8.30 0.95 16.78
C ALA A 300 -9.00 2.04 17.63
N GLY A 301 -8.23 2.96 18.20
CA GLY A 301 -8.71 4.11 18.96
C GLY A 301 -9.19 5.31 18.13
N GLY A 302 -9.12 5.25 16.79
CA GLY A 302 -9.60 6.33 15.92
C GLY A 302 -8.57 7.45 15.65
N HIS A 303 -7.32 7.30 16.10
CA HIS A 303 -6.25 8.30 15.93
C HIS A 303 -5.48 8.09 14.62
N ALA A 304 -6.03 8.54 13.50
CA ALA A 304 -5.45 8.28 12.17
C ALA A 304 -4.11 8.99 11.96
N ILE A 305 -4.00 10.27 12.33
CA ILE A 305 -2.75 11.04 12.19
C ILE A 305 -1.72 10.53 13.21
N GLY A 306 -2.15 10.25 14.44
CA GLY A 306 -1.28 9.67 15.46
C GLY A 306 -0.71 8.31 15.05
N ALA A 307 -1.54 7.44 14.46
CA ALA A 307 -1.10 6.14 13.94
C ALA A 307 -0.11 6.29 12.78
N LEU A 308 -0.36 7.23 11.83
CA LEU A 308 0.58 7.52 10.75
C LEU A 308 1.90 8.08 11.27
N ALA A 309 1.86 8.92 12.30
CA ALA A 309 3.06 9.46 12.93
C ALA A 309 3.93 8.36 13.53
N VAL A 310 3.34 7.36 14.19
CA VAL A 310 4.07 6.18 14.70
C VAL A 310 4.69 5.39 13.54
N ILE A 311 3.94 5.12 12.47
CA ILE A 311 4.47 4.45 11.27
C ILE A 311 5.67 5.22 10.70
N CYS A 312 5.57 6.54 10.57
CA CYS A 312 6.62 7.38 10.00
C CYS A 312 7.89 7.47 10.86
N VAL A 313 7.87 7.05 12.12
CA VAL A 313 9.10 6.95 12.95
C VAL A 313 10.10 6.01 12.30
N ASP A 314 9.65 4.85 11.87
CA ASP A 314 10.48 3.76 11.36
C ASP A 314 10.35 3.63 9.83
N ASN A 315 9.16 3.91 9.26
CA ASN A 315 8.86 3.82 7.83
C ASN A 315 8.32 5.16 7.26
N PRO A 316 9.18 6.17 7.10
CA PRO A 316 8.75 7.44 6.50
C PRO A 316 8.34 7.30 5.02
N MET A 317 8.74 6.21 4.35
CA MET A 317 8.37 5.89 2.97
C MET A 317 7.19 4.91 2.87
N VAL A 318 6.24 4.97 3.81
CA VAL A 318 5.06 4.11 3.83
C VAL A 318 4.25 4.13 2.52
N ALA A 319 4.23 5.25 1.80
CA ALA A 319 3.63 5.33 0.47
C ALA A 319 4.32 4.41 -0.57
N ALA A 320 5.57 4.03 -0.34
CA ALA A 320 6.34 3.16 -1.23
C ALA A 320 6.25 1.67 -0.84
N THR A 321 5.90 1.36 0.40
CA THR A 321 5.77 -0.03 0.85
C THR A 321 4.42 -0.62 0.50
N GLY A 322 3.32 0.03 0.83
CA GLY A 322 1.95 -0.36 0.53
C GLY A 322 1.63 -1.83 0.83
N HIS A 323 0.37 -2.18 0.87
CA HIS A 323 -0.02 -3.58 0.99
C HIS A 323 0.45 -4.36 -0.25
N ARG A 324 0.90 -5.61 -0.05
CA ARG A 324 1.45 -6.54 -1.05
C ARG A 324 2.88 -6.26 -1.55
N ILE A 325 3.55 -5.21 -1.08
CA ILE A 325 4.97 -5.03 -1.37
C ILE A 325 5.81 -5.75 -0.33
N CYS A 326 5.56 -5.51 0.95
CA CYS A 326 6.22 -6.19 2.06
C CYS A 326 5.18 -6.77 3.04
N ASN A 327 5.45 -7.96 3.60
CA ASN A 327 4.59 -8.64 4.57
C ASN A 327 5.38 -9.45 5.60
N ASP A 328 6.63 -9.09 5.87
CA ASP A 328 7.49 -9.83 6.80
C ASP A 328 7.00 -9.74 8.24
N CYS A 329 6.44 -8.60 8.63
CA CYS A 329 5.73 -8.41 9.89
C CYS A 329 4.55 -9.38 10.03
N MET A 330 3.71 -9.48 9.00
CA MET A 330 2.54 -10.37 8.97
C MET A 330 2.96 -11.84 9.08
N LYS A 331 4.01 -12.27 8.38
CA LYS A 331 4.57 -13.63 8.49
C LYS A 331 5.00 -13.96 9.92
N SER A 332 5.55 -12.98 10.63
CA SER A 332 6.06 -13.13 12.00
C SER A 332 5.02 -12.86 13.08
N CYS A 333 3.77 -12.57 12.72
CA CYS A 333 2.68 -12.42 13.68
C CYS A 333 2.58 -13.67 14.57
N ILE A 334 2.26 -13.48 15.86
CA ILE A 334 2.11 -14.57 16.83
C ILE A 334 1.05 -15.61 16.42
N TYR A 335 0.10 -15.23 15.58
CA TYR A 335 -0.91 -16.11 15.03
C TYR A 335 -0.35 -17.00 13.91
N GLN A 336 0.49 -17.98 14.27
CA GLN A 336 1.14 -18.92 13.33
C GLN A 336 0.26 -20.09 12.91
N LYS A 337 -0.81 -20.39 13.65
CA LYS A 337 -1.72 -21.53 13.41
C LYS A 337 -3.05 -21.13 12.79
N GLN A 338 -3.26 -19.84 12.58
CA GLN A 338 -4.47 -19.25 12.04
C GLN A 338 -4.11 -18.00 11.22
N ASP A 339 -5.12 -17.35 10.63
CA ASP A 339 -4.89 -16.11 9.88
C ASP A 339 -4.10 -15.11 10.73
N PRO A 340 -2.96 -14.62 10.26
CA PRO A 340 -2.25 -13.54 10.93
C PRO A 340 -3.02 -12.22 10.78
N VAL A 341 -2.68 -11.23 11.61
CA VAL A 341 -3.17 -9.86 11.42
C VAL A 341 -2.64 -9.33 10.09
N ASP A 342 -3.52 -8.79 9.26
CA ASP A 342 -3.14 -8.20 7.96
C ASP A 342 -2.61 -6.77 8.17
N ILE A 343 -1.41 -6.69 8.71
CA ILE A 343 -0.72 -5.46 9.10
C ILE A 343 -0.53 -4.52 7.91
N PRO A 344 -0.05 -4.99 6.72
CA PRO A 344 0.17 -4.11 5.58
C PRO A 344 -1.10 -3.41 5.08
N GLN A 345 -2.26 -4.05 5.20
CA GLN A 345 -3.54 -3.44 4.85
C GLN A 345 -3.92 -2.31 5.81
N VAL A 346 -3.66 -2.48 7.11
CA VAL A 346 -3.93 -1.44 8.12
C VAL A 346 -2.99 -0.26 7.92
N GLU A 347 -1.72 -0.51 7.67
CA GLU A 347 -0.69 0.49 7.37
C GLU A 347 -1.09 1.35 6.17
N THR A 348 -1.39 0.72 5.03
CA THR A 348 -1.83 1.42 3.82
C THR A 348 -3.14 2.18 4.03
N ARG A 349 -4.10 1.60 4.77
CA ARG A 349 -5.36 2.28 5.07
C ARG A 349 -5.15 3.49 5.98
N THR A 350 -4.24 3.42 6.94
CA THR A 350 -3.88 4.55 7.82
C THR A 350 -3.33 5.71 6.99
N LEU A 351 -2.41 5.45 6.07
CA LEU A 351 -1.93 6.48 5.12
C LEU A 351 -3.09 7.07 4.30
N ARG A 352 -3.96 6.23 3.74
CA ARG A 352 -5.10 6.69 2.93
C ARG A 352 -6.10 7.54 3.72
N ASP A 353 -6.34 7.21 4.97
CA ASP A 353 -7.22 8.00 5.83
C ASP A 353 -6.67 9.41 6.02
N VAL A 354 -5.36 9.54 6.27
CA VAL A 354 -4.71 10.85 6.38
C VAL A 354 -4.70 11.58 5.03
N LEU A 355 -4.37 10.89 3.93
CA LEU A 355 -4.39 11.50 2.59
C LEU A 355 -5.79 11.98 2.16
N SER A 356 -6.85 11.42 2.72
CA SER A 356 -8.22 11.86 2.45
C SER A 356 -8.65 13.11 3.21
N LEU A 357 -7.87 13.54 4.22
CA LEU A 357 -8.07 14.80 4.92
C LEU A 357 -7.60 15.98 4.06
N PRO A 358 -8.19 17.17 4.23
CA PRO A 358 -7.58 18.37 3.71
C PRO A 358 -6.13 18.47 4.19
N TRP A 359 -5.21 18.88 3.31
CA TRP A 359 -3.77 18.92 3.59
C TRP A 359 -3.11 17.55 3.83
N GLY A 360 -3.79 16.44 3.53
CA GLY A 360 -3.31 15.10 3.86
C GLY A 360 -1.91 14.78 3.37
N PHE A 361 -1.54 15.24 2.15
CA PHE A 361 -0.17 15.12 1.67
C PHE A 361 0.83 15.96 2.49
N GLU A 362 0.47 17.19 2.85
CA GLU A 362 1.35 18.07 3.60
C GLU A 362 1.58 17.56 5.03
N ILE A 363 0.54 16.99 5.65
CA ILE A 363 0.63 16.31 6.95
C ILE A 363 1.58 15.13 6.86
N TYR A 364 1.40 14.25 5.88
CA TYR A 364 2.31 13.12 5.67
C TYR A 364 3.74 13.59 5.40
N SER A 365 3.92 14.56 4.51
CA SER A 365 5.23 15.15 4.19
C SER A 365 5.89 15.78 5.42
N LEU A 366 5.13 16.46 6.28
CA LEU A 366 5.64 17.03 7.53
C LEU A 366 6.13 15.93 8.47
N LEU A 367 5.32 14.89 8.71
CA LEU A 367 5.64 13.77 9.60
C LEU A 367 6.89 12.97 9.18
N THR A 368 7.24 12.98 7.90
CA THR A 368 8.49 12.34 7.43
C THR A 368 9.75 13.15 7.75
N ARG A 369 9.63 14.43 8.09
CA ARG A 369 10.75 15.35 8.35
C ARG A 369 10.78 15.86 9.79
N TRP A 370 9.63 16.21 10.33
CA TRP A 370 9.44 16.55 11.73
C TRP A 370 8.44 15.55 12.34
N ASN A 371 8.89 14.84 13.34
CA ASN A 371 8.02 13.89 14.04
C ASN A 371 8.41 13.84 15.52
N PRO A 372 7.62 14.43 16.41
CA PRO A 372 7.93 14.48 17.82
C PRO A 372 7.91 13.10 18.50
N LEU A 373 7.31 12.08 17.85
CA LEU A 373 7.32 10.70 18.30
C LEU A 373 8.64 9.99 17.96
N ASN A 374 9.46 10.53 17.07
CA ASN A 374 10.82 10.06 16.86
C ASN A 374 11.73 10.62 17.96
N LEU A 375 11.83 9.93 19.06
CA LEU A 375 12.57 10.38 20.25
C LEU A 375 14.06 10.62 19.98
N ARG A 376 14.64 9.87 19.03
CA ARG A 376 16.08 9.93 18.69
C ARG A 376 16.40 11.08 17.74
N GLN A 377 15.50 11.37 16.81
CA GLN A 377 15.71 12.40 15.79
C GLN A 377 14.36 13.05 15.37
N PRO A 378 13.77 13.89 16.26
CA PRO A 378 12.50 14.54 15.95
C PRO A 378 12.57 15.58 14.83
N LEU A 379 13.78 16.05 14.50
CA LEU A 379 14.07 17.10 13.53
C LEU A 379 15.21 16.66 12.60
N PRO A 380 15.26 17.19 11.36
CA PRO A 380 16.42 17.03 10.50
C PRO A 380 17.66 17.66 11.15
N ARG A 381 18.82 17.05 10.96
CA ARG A 381 20.10 17.63 11.41
C ARG A 381 20.44 18.90 10.63
N ALA A 382 21.29 19.73 11.20
CA ALA A 382 21.86 20.89 10.51
C ALA A 382 22.64 20.43 9.26
N ARG A 383 22.75 21.30 8.27
CA ARG A 383 23.48 21.00 7.04
C ARG A 383 24.93 20.68 7.34
N THR A 384 25.41 19.56 6.80
CA THR A 384 26.79 19.08 7.02
C THR A 384 27.79 19.62 6.01
N GLY A 385 27.31 20.14 4.86
CA GLY A 385 28.14 20.49 3.73
C GLY A 385 28.45 19.32 2.78
N TYR A 386 28.34 18.08 3.23
CA TYR A 386 28.59 16.91 2.37
C TYR A 386 27.58 16.76 1.25
N ARG A 387 28.08 16.35 0.08
CA ARG A 387 27.33 16.10 -1.15
C ARG A 387 27.40 14.62 -1.50
N VAL A 388 26.25 13.96 -1.60
CA VAL A 388 26.14 12.53 -1.90
C VAL A 388 25.47 12.32 -3.26
N LEU A 389 26.14 11.57 -4.14
CA LEU A 389 25.54 11.09 -5.38
C LEU A 389 24.84 9.75 -5.10
N VAL A 390 23.52 9.69 -5.34
CA VAL A 390 22.75 8.45 -5.26
C VAL A 390 22.47 7.95 -6.68
N VAL A 391 23.04 6.78 -7.00
CA VAL A 391 22.95 6.16 -8.32
C VAL A 391 21.84 5.12 -8.32
N GLY A 392 20.77 5.39 -9.08
CA GLY A 392 19.56 4.58 -9.10
C GLY A 392 18.53 5.08 -8.09
N MET A 393 17.38 5.54 -8.58
CA MET A 393 16.29 6.12 -7.79
C MET A 393 15.11 5.17 -7.61
N GLY A 394 15.39 3.87 -7.53
CA GLY A 394 14.45 2.86 -7.07
C GLY A 394 14.23 2.90 -5.54
N PRO A 395 13.57 1.88 -4.95
CA PRO A 395 13.26 1.87 -3.50
C PRO A 395 14.45 2.11 -2.58
N ALA A 396 15.61 1.52 -2.88
CA ALA A 396 16.84 1.77 -2.12
C ALA A 396 17.30 3.22 -2.25
N GLY A 397 17.31 3.77 -3.48
CA GLY A 397 17.80 5.12 -3.75
C GLY A 397 16.93 6.21 -3.14
N PHE A 398 15.61 6.17 -3.32
CA PHE A 398 14.76 7.21 -2.75
C PHE A 398 14.67 7.13 -1.21
N SER A 399 14.71 5.93 -0.63
CA SER A 399 14.75 5.78 0.83
C SER A 399 16.05 6.31 1.40
N LEU A 400 17.20 5.93 0.81
CA LEU A 400 18.50 6.45 1.22
C LEU A 400 18.57 7.97 1.09
N ALA A 401 18.11 8.54 -0.04
CA ALA A 401 18.09 9.97 -0.28
C ALA A 401 17.31 10.72 0.82
N HIS A 402 16.15 10.18 1.22
CA HIS A 402 15.36 10.75 2.31
C HIS A 402 16.14 10.79 3.63
N HIS A 403 16.73 9.67 4.03
CA HIS A 403 17.47 9.59 5.29
C HIS A 403 18.74 10.47 5.27
N LEU A 404 19.48 10.49 4.17
CA LEU A 404 20.65 11.37 4.02
C LEU A 404 20.27 12.84 4.19
N MET A 405 19.15 13.26 3.60
CA MET A 405 18.67 14.64 3.78
C MET A 405 18.23 14.93 5.21
N ASN A 406 17.61 13.97 5.92
CA ASN A 406 17.31 14.12 7.34
C ASN A 406 18.57 14.18 8.21
N HIS A 407 19.67 13.59 7.74
CA HIS A 407 21.01 13.72 8.36
C HIS A 407 21.76 15.00 7.94
N GLY A 408 21.14 15.89 7.15
CA GLY A 408 21.69 17.19 6.79
C GLY A 408 22.56 17.21 5.53
N HIS A 409 22.66 16.10 4.79
CA HIS A 409 23.46 16.04 3.57
C HIS A 409 22.69 16.61 2.36
N THR A 410 23.44 17.11 1.38
CA THR A 410 22.90 17.43 0.05
C THR A 410 22.96 16.18 -0.82
N VAL A 411 21.88 15.88 -1.53
CA VAL A 411 21.73 14.66 -2.32
C VAL A 411 21.45 15.00 -3.77
N VAL A 412 22.19 14.38 -4.66
CA VAL A 412 21.89 14.36 -6.10
C VAL A 412 21.54 12.93 -6.48
N GLY A 413 20.30 12.72 -6.89
CA GLY A 413 19.83 11.45 -7.41
C GLY A 413 19.96 11.39 -8.92
N ILE A 414 20.52 10.29 -9.44
CA ILE A 414 20.55 10.02 -10.88
C ILE A 414 19.89 8.68 -11.17
N ASP A 415 19.22 8.61 -12.32
CA ASP A 415 18.62 7.37 -12.82
C ASP A 415 18.89 7.21 -14.32
N GLY A 416 19.16 5.98 -14.76
CA GLY A 416 19.36 5.66 -16.18
C GLY A 416 18.07 5.80 -17.02
N LEU A 417 16.91 5.75 -16.37
CA LEU A 417 15.63 5.99 -17.02
C LEU A 417 15.36 7.49 -17.15
N LYS A 418 14.64 7.87 -18.21
CA LYS A 418 14.15 9.23 -18.37
C LYS A 418 13.06 9.49 -17.33
N ILE A 419 13.33 10.43 -16.42
CA ILE A 419 12.36 10.95 -15.46
C ILE A 419 11.91 12.32 -15.95
N GLU A 420 10.61 12.49 -16.17
CA GLU A 420 10.08 13.75 -16.68
C GLU A 420 9.86 14.75 -15.53
N PRO A 421 10.08 16.06 -15.76
CA PRO A 421 9.80 17.08 -14.76
C PRO A 421 8.33 17.06 -14.32
N LEU A 422 8.07 17.24 -13.03
CA LEU A 422 6.74 17.59 -12.56
C LEU A 422 6.48 19.09 -12.77
N PRO A 423 5.21 19.53 -12.81
CA PRO A 423 4.88 20.96 -12.82
C PRO A 423 5.64 21.71 -11.73
N ALA A 424 6.22 22.85 -12.07
CA ALA A 424 7.09 23.60 -11.17
C ALA A 424 6.37 24.17 -9.95
N ASP A 425 5.10 24.51 -10.10
CA ASP A 425 4.21 24.94 -9.01
C ASP A 425 3.87 23.79 -8.05
N LEU A 426 4.01 22.56 -8.46
CA LEU A 426 3.83 21.35 -7.66
C LEU A 426 5.12 20.91 -6.97
N SER A 427 6.21 20.79 -7.74
CA SER A 427 7.50 20.25 -7.27
C SER A 427 8.43 21.29 -6.63
N GLY A 428 8.27 22.58 -6.97
CA GLY A 428 9.21 23.62 -6.61
C GLY A 428 10.49 23.63 -7.46
N VAL A 429 10.51 22.89 -8.60
CA VAL A 429 11.69 22.75 -9.45
C VAL A 429 11.28 22.97 -10.92
N ARG A 430 11.97 23.89 -11.59
CA ARG A 430 11.83 24.07 -13.05
C ARG A 430 12.62 23.01 -13.83
N PRO A 431 12.33 22.81 -15.13
CA PRO A 431 13.09 21.86 -15.95
C PRO A 431 14.60 22.14 -16.04
N ASP A 432 15.02 23.39 -15.84
CA ASP A 432 16.43 23.81 -15.79
C ASP A 432 17.09 23.57 -14.41
N GLY A 433 16.35 23.01 -13.45
CA GLY A 433 16.79 22.77 -12.08
C GLY A 433 16.65 23.95 -11.13
N ALA A 434 16.19 25.11 -11.61
CA ALA A 434 16.00 26.30 -10.75
C ALA A 434 14.88 26.09 -9.75
N ARG A 435 15.14 26.46 -8.50
CA ARG A 435 14.15 26.42 -7.42
C ARG A 435 13.17 27.58 -7.52
N VAL A 436 11.88 27.26 -7.36
CA VAL A 436 10.78 28.22 -7.32
C VAL A 436 9.83 27.91 -6.17
N ALA A 437 9.00 28.87 -5.81
CA ALA A 437 7.93 28.63 -4.85
C ALA A 437 6.92 27.62 -5.43
N PHE A 438 6.35 26.77 -4.57
CA PHE A 438 5.34 25.80 -4.95
C PHE A 438 4.07 25.95 -4.12
N ALA A 439 2.97 25.49 -4.68
CA ALA A 439 1.67 25.54 -4.04
C ALA A 439 1.49 24.38 -3.04
N PRO A 440 0.75 24.60 -1.94
CA PRO A 440 0.36 23.51 -1.04
C PRO A 440 -0.66 22.58 -1.72
N ILE A 441 -0.56 21.29 -1.41
CA ILE A 441 -1.51 20.27 -1.86
C ILE A 441 -2.60 20.14 -0.78
N ARG A 442 -3.77 20.72 -1.06
CA ARG A 442 -4.91 20.66 -0.15
C ARG A 442 -5.75 19.40 -0.32
N ASP A 443 -5.75 18.83 -1.51
CA ASP A 443 -6.41 17.58 -1.86
C ASP A 443 -5.41 16.64 -2.54
N ALA A 444 -5.02 15.59 -1.84
CA ALA A 444 -4.08 14.61 -2.37
C ALA A 444 -4.63 13.85 -3.60
N MET A 445 -5.95 13.75 -3.73
CA MET A 445 -6.59 13.08 -4.87
C MET A 445 -6.40 13.86 -6.18
N ALA A 446 -6.17 15.17 -6.10
CA ALA A 446 -5.84 15.98 -7.28
C ALA A 446 -4.50 15.60 -7.95
N LEU A 447 -3.66 14.84 -7.24
CA LEU A 447 -2.41 14.30 -7.79
C LEU A 447 -2.59 13.03 -8.61
N TYR A 448 -3.74 12.36 -8.49
CA TYR A 448 -3.95 11.04 -9.06
C TYR A 448 -4.24 11.12 -10.56
N GLU A 449 -3.64 10.19 -11.28
CA GLU A 449 -3.76 10.00 -12.71
C GLU A 449 -4.43 8.66 -13.01
N PRO A 450 -5.09 8.51 -14.17
CA PRO A 450 -5.56 7.21 -14.63
C PRO A 450 -4.43 6.18 -14.66
N LEU A 451 -4.72 4.94 -14.25
CA LEU A 451 -3.70 3.91 -14.12
C LEU A 451 -3.20 3.33 -15.46
N ASP A 452 -3.88 3.60 -16.57
CA ASP A 452 -3.44 3.31 -17.94
C ASP A 452 -2.47 4.36 -18.51
N GLU A 453 -2.37 5.51 -17.86
CA GLU A 453 -1.41 6.54 -18.24
C GLU A 453 0.04 6.08 -18.06
N ARG A 454 0.92 6.73 -18.80
CA ARG A 454 2.36 6.52 -18.70
C ARG A 454 2.85 6.88 -17.30
N LEU A 455 3.82 6.10 -16.78
CA LEU A 455 4.46 6.38 -15.51
C LEU A 455 5.39 7.59 -15.61
N MET A 456 4.90 8.76 -15.26
CA MET A 456 5.63 10.03 -15.36
C MET A 456 6.61 10.24 -14.21
N ALA A 457 6.26 9.78 -13.00
CA ALA A 457 7.09 9.87 -11.82
C ALA A 457 8.29 8.92 -11.84
N GLY A 458 8.30 7.97 -12.73
CA GLY A 458 9.26 6.97 -13.14
C GLY A 458 10.59 6.88 -12.44
N PHE A 459 10.58 6.44 -11.19
CA PHE A 459 11.82 5.95 -10.58
C PHE A 459 12.10 4.54 -11.09
N GLY A 460 13.35 4.25 -11.47
CA GLY A 460 13.79 2.94 -11.91
C GLY A 460 13.47 1.84 -10.91
N GLY A 461 13.46 0.61 -11.30
CA GLY A 461 13.15 -0.53 -10.45
C GLY A 461 11.67 -0.66 -10.06
N VAL A 462 10.99 0.42 -9.74
CA VAL A 462 9.54 0.39 -9.40
C VAL A 462 8.68 0.08 -10.62
N ALA A 463 9.10 0.47 -11.81
CA ALA A 463 8.42 0.15 -13.07
C ALA A 463 8.42 -1.36 -13.41
N GLU A 464 9.25 -2.17 -12.73
CA GLU A 464 9.24 -3.63 -12.82
C GLU A 464 8.08 -4.28 -12.04
N TYR A 465 7.35 -3.52 -11.24
CA TYR A 465 6.21 -4.05 -10.50
C TYR A 465 4.92 -3.92 -11.30
N GLY A 466 3.99 -4.82 -11.06
CA GLY A 466 2.60 -4.66 -11.48
C GLY A 466 1.91 -3.61 -10.62
N ILE A 467 2.27 -2.36 -10.82
CA ILE A 467 1.88 -1.23 -9.98
C ILE A 467 0.42 -0.82 -10.12
N THR A 468 -0.34 -1.51 -10.95
CA THR A 468 -1.80 -1.41 -11.02
C THR A 468 -2.50 -2.62 -10.38
N VAL A 469 -1.75 -3.64 -10.03
CA VAL A 469 -2.25 -4.90 -9.41
C VAL A 469 -1.83 -4.99 -7.95
N ARG A 470 -0.59 -4.70 -7.70
CA ARG A 470 0.05 -4.88 -6.41
C ARG A 470 0.04 -3.60 -5.56
N TRP A 471 0.21 -2.46 -6.22
CA TRP A 471 0.39 -1.18 -5.57
C TRP A 471 -0.07 -0.04 -6.48
N ASP A 472 -0.74 0.96 -5.91
CA ASP A 472 -1.20 2.13 -6.66
C ASP A 472 -0.02 2.99 -7.12
N LYS A 473 0.22 3.04 -8.44
CA LYS A 473 1.33 3.81 -9.01
C LYS A 473 1.28 5.31 -8.68
N ASN A 474 0.11 5.84 -8.34
CA ASN A 474 -0.04 7.24 -7.93
C ASN A 474 0.78 7.58 -6.69
N PHE A 475 1.08 6.59 -5.84
CA PHE A 475 1.95 6.80 -4.68
C PHE A 475 3.40 7.12 -5.06
N LEU A 476 3.85 6.79 -6.28
CA LEU A 476 5.17 7.22 -6.76
C LEU A 476 5.29 8.73 -6.84
N LYS A 477 4.23 9.44 -7.24
CA LYS A 477 4.22 10.90 -7.28
C LYS A 477 4.34 11.49 -5.87
N LEU A 478 3.67 10.87 -4.88
CA LEU A 478 3.82 11.27 -3.47
C LEU A 478 5.28 11.12 -3.02
N VAL A 479 5.88 9.95 -3.23
CA VAL A 479 7.29 9.69 -2.87
C VAL A 479 8.23 10.69 -3.54
N ARG A 480 8.01 10.97 -4.82
CA ARG A 480 8.81 11.95 -5.55
C ARG A 480 8.72 13.35 -4.94
N LEU A 481 7.52 13.80 -4.58
CA LEU A 481 7.29 15.12 -3.97
C LEU A 481 7.90 15.23 -2.57
N LEU A 482 7.93 14.14 -1.79
CA LEU A 482 8.64 14.10 -0.49
C LEU A 482 10.13 14.44 -0.63
N LEU A 483 10.73 14.13 -1.77
CA LEU A 483 12.14 14.42 -2.06
C LEU A 483 12.33 15.75 -2.78
N GLU A 484 11.66 15.97 -3.91
CA GLU A 484 11.91 17.11 -4.80
C GLU A 484 11.62 18.47 -4.15
N ARG A 485 10.63 18.55 -3.27
CA ARG A 485 10.32 19.81 -2.55
C ARG A 485 11.40 20.24 -1.56
N ARG A 486 12.35 19.35 -1.23
CA ARG A 486 13.45 19.66 -0.32
C ARG A 486 14.58 20.36 -1.06
N ALA A 487 15.02 21.52 -0.53
CA ALA A 487 16.07 22.33 -1.15
C ALA A 487 17.43 21.61 -1.28
N GLN A 488 17.64 20.53 -0.51
CA GLN A 488 18.87 19.71 -0.50
C GLN A 488 18.89 18.63 -1.58
N PHE A 489 17.82 18.49 -2.39
CA PHE A 489 17.69 17.41 -3.35
C PHE A 489 17.71 17.94 -4.80
N ALA A 490 18.44 17.24 -5.66
CA ALA A 490 18.34 17.41 -7.10
C ALA A 490 18.19 16.04 -7.77
N LEU A 491 17.42 15.96 -8.87
CA LEU A 491 17.12 14.72 -9.57
C LEU A 491 17.42 14.87 -11.06
N TYR A 492 18.16 13.91 -11.61
CA TYR A 492 18.50 13.87 -13.03
C TYR A 492 18.16 12.48 -13.61
N GLY A 493 17.16 12.43 -14.47
CA GLY A 493 16.81 11.25 -15.26
C GLY A 493 17.62 11.17 -16.56
N GLY A 494 17.74 9.97 -17.14
CA GLY A 494 18.50 9.72 -18.35
C GLY A 494 20.02 9.78 -18.17
N VAL A 495 20.50 9.75 -16.93
CA VAL A 495 21.93 9.79 -16.58
C VAL A 495 22.39 8.39 -16.17
N ARG A 496 23.17 7.75 -17.03
CA ARG A 496 23.68 6.39 -16.78
C ARG A 496 25.05 6.42 -16.15
N PHE A 497 25.16 5.87 -14.94
CA PHE A 497 26.45 5.73 -14.28
C PHE A 497 27.33 4.70 -14.98
N GLY A 498 28.61 5.04 -15.16
CA GLY A 498 29.57 4.27 -15.96
C GLY A 498 29.51 4.56 -17.47
N GLY A 499 28.49 5.33 -17.93
CA GLY A 499 28.36 5.72 -19.33
C GLY A 499 28.27 7.24 -19.53
N THR A 500 27.29 7.88 -18.88
CA THR A 500 27.12 9.35 -18.92
C THR A 500 28.02 10.06 -17.91
N ILE A 501 28.19 9.45 -16.74
CA ILE A 501 29.06 9.92 -15.64
C ILE A 501 29.82 8.72 -15.10
N THR A 502 31.14 8.84 -14.95
CA THR A 502 31.99 7.81 -14.36
C THR A 502 32.21 8.06 -12.86
N LEU A 503 32.87 7.13 -12.18
CA LEU A 503 33.27 7.29 -10.77
C LEU A 503 34.29 8.43 -10.63
N GLU A 504 35.22 8.52 -11.55
CA GLU A 504 36.26 9.58 -11.60
C GLU A 504 35.63 10.96 -11.79
N ASP A 505 34.61 11.08 -12.65
CA ASP A 505 33.86 12.32 -12.83
C ASP A 505 33.12 12.69 -11.53
N ALA A 506 32.48 11.72 -10.90
CA ALA A 506 31.71 11.94 -9.67
C ALA A 506 32.59 12.41 -8.50
N LEU A 507 33.79 11.84 -8.34
CA LEU A 507 34.72 12.14 -7.23
C LEU A 507 35.72 13.29 -7.54
N GLY A 508 35.53 14.00 -8.68
CA GLY A 508 36.41 15.12 -9.03
C GLY A 508 37.80 14.73 -9.51
N ALA A 509 38.08 13.44 -9.74
CA ALA A 509 39.37 12.95 -10.19
C ALA A 509 39.61 13.08 -11.69
N ALA A 510 38.58 13.48 -12.45
CA ALA A 510 38.70 13.66 -13.89
C ALA A 510 39.51 14.92 -14.25
N SER A 511 40.41 14.81 -15.22
CA SER A 511 41.31 15.89 -15.66
C SER A 511 40.62 17.14 -16.25
N ALA A 512 39.30 17.08 -16.51
CA ALA A 512 38.49 18.14 -17.11
C ALA A 512 37.50 18.81 -16.13
N GLY A 513 37.65 18.60 -14.81
CA GLY A 513 36.72 19.12 -13.79
C GLY A 513 35.55 18.18 -13.52
N GLY A 514 35.62 17.45 -12.44
CA GLY A 514 34.56 16.56 -11.96
C GLY A 514 33.50 17.27 -11.12
N PHE A 515 32.54 16.50 -10.63
CA PHE A 515 31.42 17.02 -9.83
C PHE A 515 31.75 17.19 -8.33
N ASP A 516 32.85 16.65 -7.84
CA ASP A 516 33.34 16.78 -6.47
C ASP A 516 32.32 16.33 -5.40
N PHE A 517 31.76 15.12 -5.57
CA PHE A 517 30.93 14.48 -4.55
C PHE A 517 31.82 13.84 -3.47
N ASP A 518 31.41 13.99 -2.21
CA ASP A 518 32.10 13.36 -1.08
C ASP A 518 31.84 11.86 -1.00
N HIS A 519 30.69 11.40 -1.54
CA HIS A 519 30.29 9.99 -1.51
C HIS A 519 29.44 9.62 -2.71
N VAL A 520 29.59 8.37 -3.17
CA VAL A 520 28.76 7.76 -4.22
C VAL A 520 28.07 6.53 -3.64
N ALA A 521 26.75 6.54 -3.60
CA ALA A 521 25.93 5.44 -3.14
C ALA A 521 25.33 4.68 -4.34
N LEU A 522 25.68 3.41 -4.50
CA LEU A 522 25.24 2.57 -5.61
C LEU A 522 23.92 1.84 -5.25
N CYS A 523 22.81 2.35 -5.74
CA CYS A 523 21.44 1.86 -5.51
C CYS A 523 20.79 1.30 -6.80
N MET A 524 21.59 0.75 -7.70
CA MET A 524 21.21 0.35 -9.05
C MET A 524 20.41 -0.98 -9.11
N GLY A 525 20.13 -1.61 -8.00
CA GLY A 525 19.50 -2.92 -7.94
C GLY A 525 20.38 -4.04 -8.51
N ALA A 526 19.77 -5.17 -8.85
CA ALA A 526 20.49 -6.31 -9.42
C ALA A 526 20.86 -6.12 -10.91
N GLY A 527 20.19 -5.23 -11.61
CA GLY A 527 20.50 -4.75 -12.96
C GLY A 527 20.35 -5.77 -14.09
N LYS A 528 20.37 -7.08 -13.80
CA LYS A 528 20.28 -8.14 -14.81
C LYS A 528 19.20 -9.14 -14.44
N PRO A 529 18.15 -9.28 -15.27
CA PRO A 529 17.16 -10.32 -15.06
C PRO A 529 17.79 -11.72 -15.23
N THR A 530 17.28 -12.70 -14.52
CA THR A 530 17.68 -14.09 -14.68
C THR A 530 17.20 -14.59 -16.05
N THR A 531 18.13 -15.03 -16.88
CA THR A 531 17.83 -15.70 -18.16
C THR A 531 17.77 -17.20 -17.92
N LEU A 532 16.78 -17.85 -18.53
CA LEU A 532 16.67 -19.31 -18.50
C LEU A 532 17.50 -19.89 -19.63
N ASP A 533 18.34 -20.88 -19.32
CA ASP A 533 19.08 -21.66 -20.31
C ASP A 533 18.17 -22.79 -20.83
N ILE A 534 17.30 -22.41 -21.76
CA ILE A 534 16.35 -23.32 -22.42
C ILE A 534 16.49 -23.23 -23.93
N PRO A 535 16.22 -24.31 -24.68
CA PRO A 535 16.17 -24.25 -26.12
C PRO A 535 15.23 -23.15 -26.62
N ASN A 536 15.66 -22.40 -27.61
CA ASN A 536 14.92 -21.26 -28.18
C ASN A 536 14.65 -20.08 -27.21
N GLY A 537 15.43 -19.94 -26.12
CA GLY A 537 15.26 -18.86 -25.14
C GLY A 537 15.41 -17.44 -25.71
N LEU A 538 15.92 -17.29 -26.95
CA LEU A 538 16.02 -16.03 -27.70
C LEU A 538 15.04 -15.96 -28.89
N ALA A 539 14.11 -16.91 -29.00
CA ALA A 539 13.12 -16.88 -30.08
C ALA A 539 12.21 -15.65 -29.94
N ARG A 540 11.68 -15.20 -31.08
CA ARG A 540 10.71 -14.11 -31.11
C ARG A 540 9.53 -14.41 -30.18
N GLY A 541 9.13 -13.44 -29.35
CA GLY A 541 8.07 -13.60 -28.36
C GLY A 541 8.54 -14.04 -26.97
N VAL A 542 9.80 -14.54 -26.82
CA VAL A 542 10.39 -14.78 -25.51
C VAL A 542 10.91 -13.45 -24.93
N ARG A 543 10.43 -13.10 -23.73
CA ARG A 543 10.78 -11.86 -23.05
C ARG A 543 11.02 -12.09 -21.58
N THR A 544 11.82 -11.24 -20.95
CA THR A 544 11.87 -11.19 -19.49
C THR A 544 10.64 -10.46 -18.95
N ALA A 545 10.20 -10.82 -17.76
CA ALA A 545 9.06 -10.17 -17.10
C ALA A 545 9.31 -8.69 -16.86
N SER A 546 10.53 -8.32 -16.45
CA SER A 546 10.93 -6.93 -16.22
C SER A 546 10.85 -6.11 -17.51
N ASP A 547 11.34 -6.63 -18.65
CA ASP A 547 11.25 -5.91 -19.94
C ASP A 547 9.79 -5.64 -20.33
N PHE A 548 8.91 -6.64 -20.12
CA PHE A 548 7.50 -6.48 -20.43
C PHE A 548 6.84 -5.41 -19.53
N LEU A 549 7.00 -5.52 -18.22
CA LEU A 549 6.36 -4.63 -17.24
C LEU A 549 6.90 -3.20 -17.35
N MET A 550 8.22 -3.05 -17.49
CA MET A 550 8.84 -1.73 -17.67
C MET A 550 8.40 -1.08 -18.99
N ALA A 551 8.42 -1.82 -20.09
CA ALA A 551 7.98 -1.27 -21.36
C ALA A 551 6.50 -0.86 -21.32
N LEU A 552 5.63 -1.67 -20.70
CA LEU A 552 4.22 -1.33 -20.54
C LEU A 552 4.02 -0.01 -19.81
N GLN A 553 4.72 0.18 -18.69
CA GLN A 553 4.58 1.36 -17.84
C GLN A 553 5.29 2.61 -18.41
N LEU A 554 6.51 2.46 -18.92
CA LEU A 554 7.33 3.59 -19.35
C LEU A 554 6.96 4.12 -20.74
N THR A 555 6.37 3.30 -21.59
CA THR A 555 5.92 3.74 -22.92
C THR A 555 4.47 4.21 -22.96
N GLY A 556 3.72 3.97 -21.87
CA GLY A 556 2.28 4.21 -21.82
C GLY A 556 1.49 3.33 -22.79
N ALA A 557 1.99 2.11 -23.08
CA ALA A 557 1.34 1.20 -24.03
C ALA A 557 -0.10 0.84 -23.66
N ALA A 558 -0.44 0.97 -22.37
CA ALA A 558 -1.78 0.74 -21.84
C ALA A 558 -2.81 1.79 -22.27
N ALA A 559 -2.37 3.02 -22.57
CA ALA A 559 -3.27 4.08 -23.03
C ALA A 559 -3.76 3.83 -24.47
N ALA A 560 -5.02 4.12 -24.73
CA ALA A 560 -5.66 3.87 -26.02
C ALA A 560 -5.06 4.70 -27.19
N ASP A 561 -4.53 5.87 -26.89
CA ASP A 561 -3.91 6.80 -27.87
C ASP A 561 -2.40 6.58 -28.04
N SER A 562 -1.74 5.84 -27.13
CA SER A 562 -0.31 5.55 -27.23
C SER A 562 0.03 4.81 -28.53
N ILE A 563 1.09 5.24 -29.19
CA ILE A 563 1.63 4.55 -30.38
C ILE A 563 2.38 3.26 -30.03
N ALA A 564 2.76 3.08 -28.78
CA ALA A 564 3.50 1.90 -28.34
C ALA A 564 2.67 0.63 -28.49
N ASN A 565 3.30 -0.44 -28.99
CA ASN A 565 2.70 -1.76 -29.15
C ASN A 565 3.68 -2.84 -28.68
N MET A 566 3.25 -3.65 -27.73
CA MET A 566 4.07 -4.72 -27.15
C MET A 566 3.99 -6.02 -27.93
N GLN A 567 3.06 -6.15 -28.86
CA GLN A 567 2.79 -7.33 -29.69
C GLN A 567 2.66 -8.63 -28.85
N VAL A 568 1.78 -8.61 -27.89
CA VAL A 568 1.41 -9.81 -27.12
C VAL A 568 0.51 -10.67 -27.99
N ARG A 569 0.80 -11.98 -28.07
CA ARG A 569 -0.03 -12.98 -28.77
C ARG A 569 -0.56 -14.02 -27.79
N LEU A 570 -1.67 -14.66 -28.14
CA LEU A 570 -2.24 -15.73 -27.35
C LEU A 570 -1.85 -17.12 -27.92
N PRO A 571 -1.64 -18.13 -27.08
CA PRO A 571 -1.63 -18.09 -25.61
C PRO A 571 -0.35 -17.46 -25.05
N VAL A 572 -0.47 -16.77 -23.91
CA VAL A 572 0.69 -16.28 -23.15
C VAL A 572 1.08 -17.32 -22.11
N VAL A 573 2.35 -17.72 -22.10
CA VAL A 573 2.91 -18.61 -21.08
C VAL A 573 3.84 -17.79 -20.18
N VAL A 574 3.54 -17.73 -18.90
CA VAL A 574 4.37 -17.06 -17.89
C VAL A 574 5.09 -18.12 -17.06
N VAL A 575 6.42 -18.11 -17.13
CA VAL A 575 7.27 -19.07 -16.41
C VAL A 575 7.67 -18.48 -15.06
N GLY A 576 7.14 -19.04 -13.98
CA GLY A 576 7.39 -18.64 -12.61
C GLY A 576 6.12 -18.60 -11.76
N GLY A 577 6.27 -18.54 -10.43
CA GLY A 577 5.17 -18.51 -9.47
C GLY A 577 5.28 -17.38 -8.44
N GLY A 578 6.26 -16.49 -8.59
CA GLY A 578 6.45 -15.34 -7.71
C GLY A 578 5.55 -14.15 -8.08
N LEU A 579 5.62 -13.08 -7.29
CA LEU A 579 4.80 -11.87 -7.48
C LEU A 579 4.98 -11.25 -8.87
N THR A 580 6.21 -11.19 -9.39
CA THR A 580 6.49 -10.64 -10.73
C THR A 580 5.83 -11.48 -11.84
N ALA A 581 5.75 -12.80 -11.68
CA ALA A 581 5.04 -13.66 -12.63
C ALA A 581 3.53 -13.42 -12.59
N ILE A 582 2.95 -13.23 -11.40
CA ILE A 582 1.54 -12.86 -11.24
C ILE A 582 1.26 -11.51 -11.89
N ASP A 583 2.12 -10.51 -11.64
CA ASP A 583 2.01 -9.20 -12.27
C ASP A 583 2.04 -9.29 -13.79
N THR A 584 3.01 -10.05 -14.33
CA THR A 584 3.14 -10.25 -15.79
C THR A 584 1.90 -10.91 -16.38
N ALA A 585 1.37 -11.93 -15.74
CA ALA A 585 0.17 -12.63 -16.20
C ALA A 585 -1.06 -11.71 -16.21
N THR A 586 -1.28 -10.97 -15.13
CA THR A 586 -2.43 -10.08 -15.00
C THR A 586 -2.35 -8.84 -15.88
N GLU A 587 -1.16 -8.25 -16.03
CA GLU A 587 -0.94 -7.11 -16.91
C GLU A 587 -1.04 -7.53 -18.40
N SER A 588 -0.61 -8.75 -18.75
CA SER A 588 -0.78 -9.29 -20.10
C SER A 588 -2.25 -9.44 -20.48
N LEU A 589 -3.11 -9.90 -19.56
CA LEU A 589 -4.55 -10.01 -19.78
C LEU A 589 -5.20 -8.65 -20.07
N ALA A 590 -4.89 -7.65 -19.22
CA ALA A 590 -5.44 -6.30 -19.39
C ALA A 590 -4.93 -5.65 -20.70
N TYR A 591 -3.65 -5.78 -20.97
CA TYR A 591 -3.03 -5.16 -22.14
C TYR A 591 -3.47 -5.77 -23.47
N TYR A 592 -3.69 -7.09 -23.52
CA TYR A 592 -4.11 -7.75 -24.75
C TYR A 592 -5.39 -7.14 -25.34
N VAL A 593 -6.38 -6.89 -24.51
CA VAL A 593 -7.64 -6.25 -24.92
C VAL A 593 -7.40 -4.86 -25.50
N VAL A 594 -6.62 -4.03 -24.81
CA VAL A 594 -6.26 -2.68 -25.29
C VAL A 594 -5.52 -2.75 -26.63
N GLN A 595 -4.54 -3.65 -26.74
CA GLN A 595 -3.74 -3.83 -27.94
C GLN A 595 -4.59 -4.13 -29.19
N VAL A 596 -5.51 -5.10 -29.09
CA VAL A 596 -6.31 -5.51 -30.25
C VAL A 596 -7.37 -4.48 -30.63
N GLU A 597 -7.97 -3.78 -29.63
CA GLU A 597 -8.89 -2.68 -29.89
C GLU A 597 -8.19 -1.49 -30.57
N LYS A 598 -6.99 -1.11 -30.09
CA LYS A 598 -6.13 -0.10 -30.73
C LYS A 598 -5.79 -0.47 -32.17
N PHE A 599 -5.43 -1.74 -32.40
CA PHE A 599 -5.10 -2.24 -33.73
C PHE A 599 -6.31 -2.13 -34.68
N LEU A 600 -7.49 -2.56 -34.25
CA LEU A 600 -8.71 -2.47 -35.05
C LEU A 600 -9.09 -1.02 -35.39
N ASP A 601 -8.97 -0.09 -34.44
CA ASP A 601 -9.29 1.31 -34.70
C ASP A 601 -8.32 1.91 -35.74
N ARG A 602 -7.01 1.66 -35.59
CA ARG A 602 -5.99 2.10 -36.53
C ARG A 602 -6.16 1.47 -37.90
N TYR A 603 -6.44 0.17 -37.95
CA TYR A 603 -6.71 -0.53 -39.20
C TYR A 603 -7.90 0.10 -39.94
N ARG A 604 -9.00 0.38 -39.24
CA ARG A 604 -10.18 1.01 -39.84
C ARG A 604 -9.92 2.42 -40.33
N ARG A 605 -9.12 3.21 -39.61
CA ARG A 605 -8.72 4.56 -40.05
C ARG A 605 -7.87 4.48 -41.32
N LEU A 606 -6.89 3.59 -41.32
CA LEU A 606 -6.02 3.40 -42.46
C LEU A 606 -6.76 2.83 -43.69
N ALA A 607 -7.65 1.85 -43.48
CA ALA A 607 -8.47 1.27 -44.54
C ALA A 607 -9.37 2.31 -45.23
N ARG A 608 -9.89 3.27 -44.50
CA ARG A 608 -10.65 4.40 -45.07
C ARG A 608 -9.79 5.33 -45.89
N SER A 609 -8.51 5.42 -45.61
CA SER A 609 -7.57 6.31 -46.28
C SER A 609 -6.97 5.71 -47.56
N ILE A 610 -6.53 4.44 -47.50
CA ILE A 610 -5.76 3.81 -48.57
C ILE A 610 -6.36 2.49 -49.08
N GLY A 611 -7.48 2.04 -48.54
CA GLY A 611 -8.11 0.75 -48.88
C GLY A 611 -7.52 -0.45 -48.13
N GLU A 612 -8.35 -1.49 -47.89
CA GLU A 612 -7.94 -2.69 -47.15
C GLU A 612 -6.87 -3.49 -47.95
N ASP A 613 -7.03 -3.63 -49.24
CA ASP A 613 -6.10 -4.38 -50.10
C ASP A 613 -4.69 -3.77 -50.04
N ALA A 614 -4.58 -2.45 -50.13
CA ALA A 614 -3.30 -1.75 -50.05
C ALA A 614 -2.61 -1.91 -48.66
N ILE A 615 -3.36 -2.16 -47.60
CA ILE A 615 -2.79 -2.50 -46.29
C ILE A 615 -2.30 -3.94 -46.31
N ARG A 616 -3.16 -4.89 -46.75
CA ARG A 616 -2.86 -6.33 -46.73
C ARG A 616 -1.67 -6.70 -47.63
N ASP A 617 -1.50 -6.01 -48.73
CA ASP A 617 -0.39 -6.21 -49.68
C ASP A 617 0.98 -5.83 -49.08
N ARG A 618 0.98 -5.01 -48.01
CA ARG A 618 2.20 -4.62 -47.32
C ARG A 618 2.65 -5.60 -46.27
N TRP A 619 1.77 -6.54 -45.89
CA TRP A 619 2.06 -7.52 -44.84
C TRP A 619 2.73 -8.77 -45.41
N ASP A 620 3.79 -9.22 -44.78
CA ASP A 620 4.29 -10.56 -44.97
C ASP A 620 3.33 -11.62 -44.41
N ALA A 621 3.70 -12.90 -44.50
CA ALA A 621 2.84 -14.00 -44.08
C ALA A 621 2.62 -14.01 -42.55
N GLU A 622 3.65 -13.69 -41.77
CA GLU A 622 3.56 -13.62 -40.32
C GLU A 622 2.73 -12.41 -39.83
N GLU A 623 3.01 -11.25 -40.42
CA GLU A 623 2.26 -10.01 -40.11
C GLU A 623 0.77 -10.15 -40.42
N ARG A 624 0.45 -10.86 -41.53
CA ARG A 624 -0.95 -11.16 -41.88
C ARG A 624 -1.62 -12.06 -40.87
N GLU A 625 -0.94 -13.13 -40.43
CA GLU A 625 -1.46 -14.02 -39.38
C GLU A 625 -1.73 -13.24 -38.07
N ILE A 626 -0.79 -12.41 -37.62
CA ILE A 626 -0.93 -11.58 -36.43
C ILE A 626 -2.10 -10.59 -36.59
N ALA A 627 -2.17 -9.92 -37.74
CA ALA A 627 -3.23 -8.95 -38.00
C ALA A 627 -4.62 -9.60 -38.00
N GLU A 628 -4.75 -10.79 -38.62
CA GLU A 628 -6.01 -11.54 -38.63
C GLU A 628 -6.44 -11.99 -37.23
N GLU A 629 -5.49 -12.47 -36.40
CA GLU A 629 -5.73 -12.76 -34.98
C GLU A 629 -6.28 -11.53 -34.25
N PHE A 630 -5.60 -10.41 -34.34
CA PHE A 630 -5.96 -9.18 -33.65
C PHE A 630 -7.30 -8.61 -34.12
N LEU A 631 -7.53 -8.58 -35.42
CA LEU A 631 -8.80 -8.11 -35.98
C LEU A 631 -9.98 -9.00 -35.60
N SER A 632 -9.79 -10.33 -35.57
CA SER A 632 -10.81 -11.29 -35.16
C SER A 632 -11.19 -11.07 -33.68
N HIS A 633 -10.21 -11.03 -32.80
CA HIS A 633 -10.42 -10.85 -31.37
C HIS A 633 -11.02 -9.48 -31.06
N ALA A 634 -10.53 -8.42 -31.69
CA ALA A 634 -11.10 -7.09 -31.47
C ALA A 634 -12.57 -6.99 -31.92
N ARG A 635 -12.95 -7.64 -33.03
CA ARG A 635 -14.35 -7.69 -33.49
C ARG A 635 -15.23 -8.44 -32.48
N ALA A 636 -14.74 -9.56 -31.93
CA ALA A 636 -15.45 -10.32 -30.90
C ALA A 636 -15.65 -9.48 -29.62
N ILE A 637 -14.61 -8.77 -29.16
CA ILE A 637 -14.67 -7.85 -28.02
C ILE A 637 -15.70 -6.74 -28.28
N HIS A 638 -15.68 -6.12 -29.43
CA HIS A 638 -16.63 -5.08 -29.79
C HIS A 638 -18.08 -5.60 -29.86
N SER A 639 -18.30 -6.85 -30.29
CA SER A 639 -19.61 -7.48 -30.29
C SER A 639 -20.11 -7.70 -28.86
N GLU A 640 -19.26 -8.28 -28.02
CA GLU A 640 -19.60 -8.49 -26.60
C GLU A 640 -19.90 -7.17 -25.88
N ARG A 641 -19.09 -6.13 -26.06
CA ARG A 641 -19.35 -4.82 -25.45
C ARG A 641 -20.70 -4.23 -25.86
N ARG A 642 -21.08 -4.37 -27.15
CA ARG A 642 -22.39 -3.90 -27.63
C ARG A 642 -23.55 -4.71 -27.07
N GLU A 643 -23.40 -6.03 -27.02
CA GLU A 643 -24.42 -6.93 -26.45
C GLU A 643 -24.60 -6.66 -24.97
N ALA A 644 -23.51 -6.54 -24.20
CA ALA A 644 -23.51 -6.22 -22.78
C ALA A 644 -24.18 -4.88 -22.49
N SER A 645 -23.86 -3.85 -23.29
CA SER A 645 -24.50 -2.53 -23.17
C SER A 645 -26.00 -2.59 -23.42
N ARG A 646 -26.45 -3.32 -24.46
CA ARG A 646 -27.89 -3.51 -24.74
C ARG A 646 -28.62 -4.28 -23.63
N ALA A 647 -27.92 -5.22 -22.99
CA ALA A 647 -28.46 -6.05 -21.92
C ALA A 647 -28.30 -5.41 -20.52
N GLY A 648 -27.74 -4.22 -20.40
CA GLY A 648 -27.48 -3.54 -19.12
C GLY A 648 -26.56 -4.33 -18.16
N ARG A 649 -25.68 -5.14 -18.70
CA ARG A 649 -24.72 -5.96 -17.94
C ARG A 649 -23.27 -5.57 -18.22
N PRO A 650 -22.32 -5.87 -17.33
CA PRO A 650 -20.90 -5.75 -17.63
C PRO A 650 -20.48 -6.64 -18.82
N ALA A 651 -19.58 -6.14 -19.64
CA ALA A 651 -18.98 -6.91 -20.73
C ALA A 651 -18.10 -8.04 -20.18
N ARG A 652 -17.99 -9.14 -20.93
CA ARG A 652 -17.19 -10.32 -20.56
C ARG A 652 -16.03 -10.47 -21.54
N VAL A 653 -15.10 -9.53 -21.48
CA VAL A 653 -13.91 -9.47 -22.34
C VAL A 653 -12.64 -9.89 -21.60
#